data_c0db86984e2e7b218572f8b1d8589518
#
_entry.id   c0db86984e2e7b218572f8b1d8589518
#
_cell.length_a   1.000
_cell.length_b   1.000
_cell.length_c   1.000
_cell.angle_alpha   90.00
_cell.angle_beta   90.00
_cell.angle_gamma   90.00
#
_symmetry.space_group_name_H-M   'P 1'
#
loop_
_entity.id
_entity.type
_entity.pdbx_description
1 polymer ?
#
loop_
_entity_poly.entity_id
_entity_poly.type
_entity_poly.pdbx_seq_one_letter_code
_entity_poly.pdbx_strand_id
1 'polypeptide(L)'
;MVTWMPMHRRTFCQVVGQACVAAYIGPTAVGANTDDMGRPSAVPSRAPRAAPQPGNEASDWATISTLLEDASSTYHEPWDDATNRTLMKGAYLGNGDLGAHLGGSRHSLIYYLGKNGFHAGNDTVGFRAGDDSAPGPYKQHILNLARLTIEAAVEIEQTSPTKADVPMDYSVTQDLKNAQIRTECFMAGAPVTTRAYLSPSSNVLVLELSTSGGKDLRLQAALSVIGNASVALRAGMAGPIIWVTKEPNAEGAPFYVKGAVAAQILGTSAVTATDNRSQSQLTFTLPAGGGVIYLVVQAEHTKDAPSPLASVKRALRRCNAAQVAYVSASNKAWWRRFWLRSYIQLGDDVQRYWYNHLYLVGSAARSGNDNGPGKAPGHWGPWNRADDMKWFGNMGMNYNAQNPYYGTFTANHVDLVDPYVETIRYYAENTARRRVIHRWVSPEIAAHMPASCRGVEFEGSFTSHGTPSTAGGTQGGEDCCMATNAVFAILPIVWKWKYGRDTTFLAKTAYPLMRSVADFFDDYIGAPVNGRYEVYGSVHEGANWFAKNDMFSLGAIRFLYREIVAASIELGRDADRRAHWQDILDHMSEYPLQAWGSKVTFRPDAVHDVMEALHYQGGARNTGVMFTTTFDNISHRTLPAYRLATCNTLDRGNMFHPQRWCGWQNGNDFGMMFVMAVRAGYPADRVIQAIKGWKPEPNGIVSQKDGGGIETAGIIEAINGMLLQSQDGVIRIFPNWDRSVDAEFQRLRSVGAFLVGARYRAAGRIVDSVRIFSERGNPCVMQSPFDGAGITVTRADTGQAVSLVQEDDEFTFRTTATVTYLIARTDSAPVAIGAPLVTTHPADATVGLPEAASFSVSATGDGLRYQWQKNRADIPGATHTTYTTPATTLWDIGSEYRCVITNASGSIRSRPGILISAMKA
;
A
#
# COMPACT_ATOMS: atom_id res chain seq x y z
N MET A 1 1.00 -35.55 32.66
CA MET A 1 0.72 -34.40 33.54
C MET A 1 2.01 -33.64 33.75
N VAL A 2 2.27 -32.65 32.96
CA VAL A 2 3.39 -31.73 33.15
C VAL A 2 2.77 -30.35 33.24
N THR A 3 2.85 -29.81 34.44
CA THR A 3 2.38 -28.46 34.79
C THR A 3 3.24 -27.43 34.06
N TRP A 4 2.62 -26.69 33.19
CA TRP A 4 3.22 -25.53 32.50
C TRP A 4 3.14 -24.32 33.42
N MET A 5 4.29 -23.73 33.79
CA MET A 5 4.33 -22.38 34.35
C MET A 5 4.19 -21.36 33.21
N PRO A 6 3.31 -20.37 33.32
CA PRO A 6 3.18 -19.32 32.31
C PRO A 6 4.39 -18.41 32.42
N MET A 7 5.17 -18.31 31.36
CA MET A 7 6.22 -17.31 31.22
C MET A 7 5.57 -15.91 31.06
N HIS A 8 6.00 -14.99 31.89
CA HIS A 8 5.46 -13.66 32.04
C HIS A 8 5.51 -12.83 30.75
N ARG A 9 4.40 -12.79 29.99
CA ARG A 9 4.12 -11.77 28.96
C ARG A 9 3.81 -10.38 29.54
N ARG A 10 3.71 -10.27 30.86
CA ARG A 10 3.40 -8.98 31.54
C ARG A 10 4.41 -7.86 31.28
N THR A 11 5.66 -8.17 31.00
CA THR A 11 6.72 -7.17 30.80
C THR A 11 6.58 -6.45 29.45
N PHE A 12 6.09 -7.12 28.41
CA PHE A 12 5.96 -6.51 27.07
C PHE A 12 4.86 -5.43 27.02
N CYS A 13 3.68 -5.72 27.57
CA CYS A 13 2.60 -4.73 27.62
C CYS A 13 2.85 -3.60 28.63
N GLN A 14 3.58 -3.86 29.72
CA GLN A 14 3.91 -2.83 30.70
C GLN A 14 4.94 -1.83 30.18
N VAL A 15 5.92 -2.25 29.41
CA VAL A 15 6.94 -1.31 28.86
C VAL A 15 6.34 -0.42 27.77
N VAL A 16 5.49 -0.95 26.91
CA VAL A 16 4.80 -0.14 25.88
C VAL A 16 3.70 0.74 26.49
N GLY A 17 2.99 0.24 27.48
CA GLY A 17 1.94 1.00 28.20
C GLY A 17 2.51 2.10 29.11
N GLN A 18 3.61 1.86 29.82
CA GLN A 18 4.21 2.85 30.72
C GLN A 18 4.93 3.98 29.95
N ALA A 19 5.53 3.71 28.79
CA ALA A 19 6.12 4.76 27.99
C ALA A 19 5.07 5.75 27.42
N CYS A 20 3.81 5.31 27.24
CA CYS A 20 2.73 6.17 26.75
C CYS A 20 2.01 6.95 27.89
N VAL A 21 2.04 6.47 29.12
CA VAL A 21 1.24 7.06 30.23
C VAL A 21 1.98 8.17 30.99
N ALA A 22 3.32 8.22 30.94
CA ALA A 22 4.10 9.22 31.68
C ALA A 22 4.12 10.65 31.11
N ALA A 23 3.44 10.91 29.98
CA ALA A 23 3.54 12.19 29.27
C ALA A 23 2.31 13.13 29.42
N TYR A 24 1.30 12.81 30.24
CA TYR A 24 0.10 13.66 30.31
C TYR A 24 -0.41 13.86 31.77
N ILE A 25 0.19 14.77 32.50
CA ILE A 25 -0.46 15.47 33.61
C ILE A 25 0.02 16.92 33.62
N GLY A 26 -0.84 17.84 33.25
CA GLY A 26 -0.77 19.26 33.52
C GLY A 26 -2.14 19.89 33.25
N PRO A 27 -2.66 20.72 34.20
CA PRO A 27 -4.06 21.03 34.27
C PRO A 27 -4.42 22.34 33.58
N THR A 28 -5.63 22.43 33.06
CA THR A 28 -6.39 23.70 33.20
C THR A 28 -7.89 23.54 32.92
N ALA A 29 -8.61 24.29 33.62
CA ALA A 29 -10.01 24.29 33.95
C ALA A 29 -10.97 24.92 32.91
N VAL A 30 -12.18 24.40 32.86
CA VAL A 30 -13.52 25.01 33.01
C VAL A 30 -13.96 26.08 31.98
N GLY A 31 -15.14 25.80 31.43
CA GLY A 31 -16.00 26.78 30.77
C GLY A 31 -17.14 26.11 30.00
N ALA A 32 -18.25 25.86 30.70
CA ALA A 32 -19.50 25.43 30.03
C ALA A 32 -20.17 26.60 29.32
N ASN A 33 -20.72 26.34 28.11
CA ASN A 33 -22.00 26.96 27.75
C ASN A 33 -22.73 26.14 26.70
N THR A 34 -24.03 26.01 26.91
CA THR A 34 -25.04 25.27 26.20
C THR A 34 -25.58 26.06 25.01
N ASP A 35 -26.17 25.28 24.09
CA ASP A 35 -27.12 25.63 23.03
C ASP A 35 -26.59 26.26 21.73
N ASP A 36 -26.53 25.44 20.68
CA ASP A 36 -27.30 25.73 19.47
C ASP A 36 -27.37 24.49 18.55
N MET A 37 -28.60 24.05 18.26
CA MET A 37 -28.89 22.99 17.30
C MET A 37 -29.13 23.60 15.92
N GLY A 38 -28.25 23.39 14.96
CA GLY A 38 -28.57 23.78 13.60
C GLY A 38 -27.44 23.76 12.56
N ARG A 39 -27.52 22.77 11.66
CA ARG A 39 -26.81 22.57 10.40
C ARG A 39 -25.40 21.95 10.47
N PRO A 40 -25.10 20.90 9.66
CA PRO A 40 -23.76 20.37 9.55
C PRO A 40 -22.91 21.34 8.70
N SER A 41 -22.11 22.14 9.36
CA SER A 41 -21.04 22.89 8.73
C SER A 41 -19.87 21.95 8.44
N ALA A 42 -19.37 21.98 7.21
CA ALA A 42 -18.14 21.34 6.80
C ALA A 42 -17.00 21.70 7.78
N VAL A 43 -16.51 20.71 8.51
CA VAL A 43 -15.36 20.87 9.40
C VAL A 43 -14.11 20.94 8.53
N PRO A 44 -13.33 22.01 8.56
CA PRO A 44 -12.03 22.02 7.90
C PRO A 44 -11.05 21.19 8.73
N SER A 45 -10.83 19.95 8.39
CA SER A 45 -9.69 19.18 8.91
C SER A 45 -8.42 19.66 8.21
N ARG A 46 -7.85 20.74 8.65
CA ARG A 46 -6.46 21.07 8.32
C ARG A 46 -5.58 20.14 9.14
N ALA A 47 -5.15 19.02 8.54
CA ALA A 47 -3.92 18.38 8.99
C ALA A 47 -2.82 19.45 8.93
N PRO A 48 -1.99 19.62 9.98
CA PRO A 48 -0.90 20.58 9.89
C PRO A 48 -0.02 20.18 8.71
N ARG A 49 0.07 21.05 7.70
CA ARG A 49 1.10 20.95 6.67
C ARG A 49 2.41 20.75 7.39
N ALA A 50 3.09 19.62 7.18
CA ALA A 50 4.49 19.49 7.54
C ALA A 50 5.20 20.70 6.91
N ALA A 51 5.71 21.60 7.72
CA ALA A 51 6.51 22.71 7.23
C ALA A 51 7.70 22.10 6.48
N PRO A 52 8.07 22.60 5.30
CA PRO A 52 9.29 22.18 4.64
C PRO A 52 10.44 22.34 5.63
N GLN A 53 11.24 21.27 5.83
CA GLN A 53 12.43 21.35 6.67
C GLN A 53 13.33 22.45 6.11
N PRO A 54 13.84 23.37 6.93
CA PRO A 54 14.81 24.34 6.46
C PRO A 54 16.12 23.61 6.16
N GLY A 55 16.51 23.56 4.94
CA GLY A 55 17.77 23.00 4.49
C GLY A 55 17.63 22.16 3.22
N ASN A 56 17.80 22.81 2.10
CA ASN A 56 18.14 22.21 0.83
C ASN A 56 16.99 21.65 -0.04
N GLU A 57 15.80 22.25 -0.03
CA GLU A 57 14.77 21.90 -1.01
C GLU A 57 15.29 21.96 -2.46
N ALA A 58 16.18 22.90 -2.77
CA ALA A 58 16.78 23.03 -4.09
C ALA A 58 17.74 21.85 -4.42
N SER A 59 18.56 21.42 -3.45
CA SER A 59 19.44 20.27 -3.62
C SER A 59 18.67 18.97 -3.69
N ASP A 60 17.69 18.79 -2.81
CA ASP A 60 16.80 17.63 -2.84
C ASP A 60 16.08 17.53 -4.18
N TRP A 61 15.56 18.67 -4.68
CA TRP A 61 14.91 18.71 -5.99
C TRP A 61 15.85 18.41 -7.15
N ALA A 62 17.10 18.85 -7.08
CA ALA A 62 18.10 18.48 -8.09
C ALA A 62 18.33 16.96 -8.12
N THR A 63 18.56 16.34 -6.97
CA THR A 63 18.70 14.89 -6.83
C THR A 63 17.46 14.16 -7.33
N ILE A 64 16.27 14.53 -6.82
CA ILE A 64 15.01 13.91 -7.19
C ILE A 64 14.74 14.06 -8.70
N SER A 65 15.06 15.22 -9.28
CA SER A 65 14.87 15.44 -10.73
C SER A 65 15.63 14.44 -11.60
N THR A 66 16.90 14.17 -11.24
CA THR A 66 17.71 13.16 -11.94
C THR A 66 17.11 11.76 -11.76
N LEU A 67 16.74 11.39 -10.54
CA LEU A 67 16.14 10.09 -10.25
C LEU A 67 14.81 9.87 -11.01
N LEU A 68 14.01 10.92 -11.16
CA LEU A 68 12.75 10.86 -11.92
C LEU A 68 12.99 10.80 -13.44
N GLU A 69 14.00 11.48 -13.93
CA GLU A 69 14.43 11.39 -15.34
C GLU A 69 14.89 9.95 -15.66
N ASP A 70 15.70 9.34 -14.78
CA ASP A 70 16.16 7.96 -14.91
C ASP A 70 15.01 6.94 -14.79
N ALA A 71 14.00 7.21 -13.98
CA ALA A 71 12.83 6.36 -13.80
C ALA A 71 11.78 6.53 -14.90
N SER A 72 11.80 7.63 -15.65
CA SER A 72 10.89 7.88 -16.77
C SER A 72 11.11 6.86 -17.89
N SER A 73 10.06 6.51 -18.59
CA SER A 73 10.08 5.47 -19.62
C SER A 73 9.83 6.07 -21.01
N THR A 74 10.60 5.61 -21.98
CA THR A 74 10.39 5.98 -23.41
C THR A 74 10.27 4.70 -24.23
N TYR A 75 9.28 4.65 -25.14
CA TYR A 75 9.09 3.53 -26.05
C TYR A 75 8.81 4.02 -27.48
N HIS A 76 9.12 3.20 -28.47
CA HIS A 76 9.13 3.57 -29.90
C HIS A 76 8.11 2.79 -30.73
N GLU A 77 7.36 1.88 -30.13
CA GLU A 77 6.28 1.17 -30.78
C GLU A 77 4.95 1.57 -30.20
N PRO A 78 3.91 1.81 -31.02
CA PRO A 78 2.58 2.07 -30.53
C PRO A 78 2.06 0.90 -29.72
N TRP A 79 1.38 1.18 -28.64
CA TRP A 79 0.72 0.17 -27.83
C TRP A 79 -0.80 0.27 -28.01
N ASP A 80 -1.42 -0.72 -28.61
CA ASP A 80 -2.88 -0.78 -28.72
C ASP A 80 -3.44 -1.68 -27.61
N ASP A 81 -4.06 -1.01 -26.64
CA ASP A 81 -4.69 -1.64 -25.50
C ASP A 81 -6.21 -1.90 -25.70
N ALA A 82 -6.74 -1.77 -26.92
CA ALA A 82 -8.17 -1.83 -27.17
C ALA A 82 -8.85 -3.11 -26.69
N THR A 83 -8.13 -4.25 -26.74
CA THR A 83 -8.62 -5.56 -26.30
C THR A 83 -8.18 -5.93 -24.89
N ASN A 84 -7.27 -5.15 -24.28
CA ASN A 84 -6.78 -5.42 -22.93
C ASN A 84 -7.85 -5.06 -21.89
N ARG A 85 -8.15 -5.96 -20.96
CA ARG A 85 -9.14 -5.81 -19.88
C ARG A 85 -8.50 -5.71 -18.49
N THR A 86 -7.19 -5.49 -18.44
CA THR A 86 -6.38 -5.37 -17.21
C THR A 86 -5.69 -4.01 -17.15
N LEU A 87 -4.69 -3.83 -16.30
CA LEU A 87 -3.97 -2.56 -16.15
C LEU A 87 -3.32 -2.13 -17.49
N MET A 88 -3.32 -0.81 -17.76
CA MET A 88 -2.79 -0.23 -18.99
C MET A 88 -1.27 -0.49 -19.12
N LYS A 89 -0.82 -0.62 -20.37
CA LYS A 89 0.60 -0.80 -20.70
C LYS A 89 1.23 0.43 -21.36
N GLY A 90 0.41 1.24 -22.05
CA GLY A 90 0.82 2.53 -22.60
C GLY A 90 0.95 3.62 -21.54
N ALA A 91 1.56 4.74 -21.93
CA ALA A 91 1.74 5.91 -21.05
C ALA A 91 0.40 6.44 -20.51
N TYR A 92 0.38 6.92 -19.29
CA TYR A 92 -0.84 7.30 -18.59
C TYR A 92 -0.70 8.56 -17.75
N LEU A 93 -1.84 9.15 -17.46
CA LEU A 93 -2.01 10.31 -16.58
C LEU A 93 -3.14 10.05 -15.59
N GLY A 94 -3.06 10.66 -14.41
CA GLY A 94 -4.13 10.62 -13.43
C GLY A 94 -4.06 11.78 -12.44
N ASN A 95 -5.22 12.21 -11.96
CA ASN A 95 -5.33 13.25 -10.93
C ASN A 95 -6.06 12.78 -9.66
N GLY A 96 -6.17 11.47 -9.48
CA GLY A 96 -6.88 10.85 -8.36
C GLY A 96 -8.37 10.64 -8.62
N ASP A 97 -8.89 11.09 -9.77
CA ASP A 97 -10.28 10.93 -10.17
C ASP A 97 -10.42 10.67 -11.68
N LEU A 98 -9.92 11.57 -12.54
CA LEU A 98 -9.83 11.36 -13.98
C LEU A 98 -8.52 10.69 -14.34
N GLY A 99 -8.60 9.64 -15.15
CA GLY A 99 -7.48 8.97 -15.77
C GLY A 99 -7.54 9.09 -17.29
N ALA A 100 -6.38 9.24 -17.91
CA ALA A 100 -6.20 9.15 -19.34
C ALA A 100 -5.00 8.25 -19.63
N HIS A 101 -5.10 7.32 -20.58
CA HIS A 101 -3.94 6.58 -21.04
C HIS A 101 -3.89 6.54 -22.55
N LEU A 102 -2.69 6.54 -23.09
CA LEU A 102 -2.42 6.62 -24.52
C LEU A 102 -2.32 5.23 -25.14
N GLY A 103 -3.06 5.03 -26.21
CA GLY A 103 -2.96 3.91 -27.14
C GLY A 103 -3.06 4.40 -28.58
N GLY A 104 -3.33 3.49 -29.51
CA GLY A 104 -3.54 3.82 -30.93
C GLY A 104 -2.44 3.29 -31.82
N SER A 105 -2.09 4.05 -32.87
CA SER A 105 -1.11 3.67 -33.90
C SER A 105 -0.09 4.79 -34.10
N ARG A 106 0.86 4.56 -35.04
CA ARG A 106 1.85 5.59 -35.45
C ARG A 106 1.21 6.85 -36.08
N HIS A 107 -0.05 6.73 -36.53
CA HIS A 107 -0.77 7.77 -37.28
C HIS A 107 -2.04 8.27 -36.52
N SER A 108 -2.42 7.61 -35.43
CA SER A 108 -3.62 7.95 -34.70
C SER A 108 -3.38 7.76 -33.20
N LEU A 109 -3.47 8.83 -32.44
CA LEU A 109 -3.35 8.80 -30.97
C LEU A 109 -4.74 8.64 -30.35
N ILE A 110 -4.91 7.65 -29.49
CA ILE A 110 -6.16 7.38 -28.80
C ILE A 110 -5.95 7.54 -27.28
N TYR A 111 -6.59 8.56 -26.70
CA TYR A 111 -6.65 8.70 -25.25
C TYR A 111 -7.93 8.06 -24.73
N TYR A 112 -7.78 6.98 -23.96
CA TYR A 112 -8.88 6.35 -23.24
C TYR A 112 -9.11 7.10 -21.95
N LEU A 113 -10.31 7.63 -21.76
CA LEU A 113 -10.68 8.41 -20.58
C LEU A 113 -11.53 7.56 -19.65
N GLY A 114 -11.11 7.45 -18.41
CA GLY A 114 -11.84 6.77 -17.35
C GLY A 114 -11.91 7.64 -16.10
N LYS A 115 -12.82 7.32 -15.20
CA LYS A 115 -13.05 8.14 -14.00
C LYS A 115 -13.39 7.25 -12.80
N ASN A 116 -12.76 7.53 -11.66
CA ASN A 116 -13.10 6.87 -10.42
C ASN A 116 -14.58 7.10 -10.10
N GLY A 117 -15.27 6.05 -9.67
CA GLY A 117 -16.68 6.14 -9.32
C GLY A 117 -17.65 6.23 -10.50
N PHE A 118 -17.23 6.07 -11.75
CA PHE A 118 -18.13 5.97 -12.89
C PHE A 118 -18.65 4.55 -13.04
N HIS A 119 -19.66 4.20 -12.24
CA HIS A 119 -20.24 2.86 -12.13
C HIS A 119 -21.64 2.79 -12.67
N ALA A 120 -22.01 1.62 -13.18
CA ALA A 120 -23.39 1.21 -13.39
C ALA A 120 -23.57 -0.26 -13.07
N GLY A 121 -24.77 -0.65 -12.64
CA GLY A 121 -25.05 -2.04 -12.34
C GLY A 121 -26.54 -2.33 -12.22
N ASN A 122 -26.97 -3.31 -12.94
CA ASN A 122 -28.10 -4.18 -12.70
C ASN A 122 -28.01 -5.41 -13.62
N ASP A 123 -28.87 -6.38 -13.46
CA ASP A 123 -28.95 -7.60 -14.30
C ASP A 123 -29.19 -7.34 -15.78
N THR A 124 -29.79 -6.20 -16.11
CA THR A 124 -30.15 -5.85 -17.50
C THR A 124 -28.99 -5.30 -18.30
N VAL A 125 -27.86 -5.00 -17.67
CA VAL A 125 -26.70 -4.40 -18.37
C VAL A 125 -25.94 -5.42 -19.22
N GLY A 126 -26.23 -6.73 -19.09
CA GLY A 126 -25.75 -7.75 -20.01
C GLY A 126 -24.23 -7.95 -20.07
N PHE A 127 -23.48 -7.42 -19.11
CA PHE A 127 -22.04 -7.59 -19.03
C PHE A 127 -21.73 -8.99 -18.51
N ARG A 128 -21.48 -9.90 -19.42
CA ARG A 128 -20.84 -11.17 -19.10
C ARG A 128 -19.34 -10.93 -19.07
N ALA A 129 -18.76 -10.88 -17.88
CA ALA A 129 -17.33 -11.15 -17.77
C ALA A 129 -17.11 -12.58 -18.26
N GLY A 130 -16.19 -12.76 -19.19
CA GLY A 130 -15.85 -14.10 -19.63
C GLY A 130 -15.47 -14.94 -18.43
N ASP A 131 -16.07 -16.09 -18.31
CA ASP A 131 -15.81 -17.21 -17.41
C ASP A 131 -16.46 -17.28 -16.04
N ASP A 132 -17.16 -16.27 -15.57
CA ASP A 132 -17.99 -16.45 -14.36
C ASP A 132 -19.39 -16.90 -14.74
N SER A 133 -19.60 -18.18 -14.73
CA SER A 133 -20.80 -18.89 -15.21
C SER A 133 -22.06 -18.71 -14.37
N ALA A 134 -22.17 -17.69 -13.53
CA ALA A 134 -23.33 -17.48 -12.70
C ALA A 134 -23.90 -16.06 -12.83
N PRO A 135 -25.14 -15.88 -13.29
CA PRO A 135 -25.84 -14.60 -13.25
C PRO A 135 -26.21 -14.28 -11.78
N GLY A 136 -25.43 -13.42 -11.13
CA GLY A 136 -25.85 -12.82 -9.86
C GLY A 136 -26.63 -11.55 -10.12
N PRO A 137 -27.65 -11.25 -9.33
CA PRO A 137 -28.62 -10.21 -9.64
C PRO A 137 -28.14 -8.76 -9.58
N TYR A 138 -26.91 -8.41 -9.21
CA TYR A 138 -26.44 -7.00 -9.15
C TYR A 138 -24.93 -6.86 -9.28
N LYS A 139 -24.35 -7.21 -10.44
CA LYS A 139 -22.95 -6.91 -10.67
C LYS A 139 -22.80 -5.45 -11.11
N GLN A 140 -22.10 -4.65 -10.33
CA GLN A 140 -21.75 -3.25 -10.67
C GLN A 140 -20.38 -3.21 -11.32
N HIS A 141 -20.29 -2.49 -12.44
CA HIS A 141 -19.05 -2.34 -13.20
C HIS A 141 -18.58 -0.89 -13.20
N ILE A 142 -17.28 -0.68 -13.16
CA ILE A 142 -16.68 0.58 -13.60
C ILE A 142 -16.71 0.62 -15.12
N LEU A 143 -17.19 1.74 -15.66
CA LEU A 143 -17.36 1.94 -17.11
C LEU A 143 -16.22 2.81 -17.68
N ASN A 144 -15.86 2.57 -18.94
CA ASN A 144 -15.11 3.56 -19.72
C ASN A 144 -15.96 4.82 -19.91
N LEU A 145 -15.35 6.00 -19.77
CA LEU A 145 -16.10 7.26 -19.89
C LEU A 145 -16.20 7.73 -21.35
N ALA A 146 -15.06 7.80 -22.07
CA ALA A 146 -14.99 8.18 -23.47
C ALA A 146 -13.62 7.81 -24.09
N ARG A 147 -13.53 7.95 -25.40
CA ARG A 147 -12.28 7.95 -26.17
C ARG A 147 -12.10 9.29 -26.88
N LEU A 148 -10.86 9.78 -26.88
CA LEU A 148 -10.44 10.91 -27.66
C LEU A 148 -9.43 10.43 -28.70
N THR A 149 -9.76 10.51 -29.98
CA THR A 149 -8.88 10.13 -31.09
C THR A 149 -8.36 11.37 -31.78
N ILE A 150 -7.06 11.42 -32.08
CA ILE A 150 -6.42 12.50 -32.83
C ILE A 150 -5.68 11.86 -34.01
N GLU A 151 -6.00 12.34 -35.23
CA GLU A 151 -5.48 11.78 -36.48
C GLU A 151 -5.54 12.79 -37.63
N ALA A 152 -5.05 12.44 -38.79
CA ALA A 152 -5.22 13.25 -40.00
C ALA A 152 -6.69 13.35 -40.41
N ALA A 153 -7.14 14.57 -40.83
CA ALA A 153 -8.54 14.81 -41.19
C ALA A 153 -8.91 14.28 -42.58
N VAL A 154 -7.95 13.88 -43.39
CA VAL A 154 -8.13 13.27 -44.71
C VAL A 154 -7.34 11.98 -44.73
N GLU A 155 -7.95 10.89 -45.17
CA GLU A 155 -7.22 9.70 -45.58
C GLU A 155 -6.37 10.11 -46.77
N ILE A 156 -5.09 10.35 -46.58
CA ILE A 156 -4.13 10.28 -47.64
C ILE A 156 -4.09 8.80 -48.03
N GLU A 157 -4.45 8.46 -49.26
CA GLU A 157 -4.23 7.12 -49.78
C GLU A 157 -2.87 6.67 -49.27
N GLN A 158 -2.89 5.69 -48.40
CA GLN A 158 -1.68 5.03 -47.97
C GLN A 158 -1.15 4.23 -49.15
N THR A 159 -0.50 4.91 -50.07
CA THR A 159 0.56 4.26 -50.85
C THR A 159 1.53 3.82 -49.77
N SER A 160 1.43 2.55 -49.41
CA SER A 160 2.36 1.89 -48.50
C SER A 160 3.76 2.29 -48.92
N PRO A 161 4.48 3.11 -48.11
CA PRO A 161 5.90 3.23 -48.33
C PRO A 161 6.40 1.80 -48.10
N THR A 162 7.01 1.27 -49.13
CA THR A 162 7.81 0.06 -49.00
C THR A 162 8.70 0.28 -47.78
N LYS A 163 8.78 -0.68 -46.92
CA LYS A 163 9.30 -0.74 -45.54
C LYS A 163 10.72 -0.20 -45.31
N ALA A 164 11.29 0.53 -46.29
CA ALA A 164 12.72 0.87 -46.35
C ALA A 164 13.08 2.37 -46.25
N ASP A 165 12.19 3.34 -46.50
CA ASP A 165 12.69 4.66 -46.91
C ASP A 165 12.27 5.89 -46.09
N VAL A 166 11.57 5.76 -44.96
CA VAL A 166 11.42 6.88 -43.99
C VAL A 166 11.53 6.33 -42.56
N PRO A 167 12.53 6.76 -41.77
CA PRO A 167 12.52 6.52 -40.35
C PRO A 167 11.28 7.24 -39.78
N MET A 168 10.18 6.52 -39.56
CA MET A 168 9.05 7.07 -38.84
C MET A 168 9.40 7.05 -37.35
N ASP A 169 9.97 8.13 -36.90
CA ASP A 169 10.31 8.33 -35.51
C ASP A 169 9.01 8.44 -34.70
N TYR A 170 8.53 7.32 -34.19
CA TYR A 170 7.48 7.28 -33.18
C TYR A 170 8.13 7.13 -31.80
N SER A 171 7.85 8.07 -30.90
CA SER A 171 8.28 7.95 -29.54
C SER A 171 7.21 8.43 -28.57
N VAL A 172 7.08 7.74 -27.44
CA VAL A 172 6.24 8.16 -26.33
C VAL A 172 7.07 8.12 -25.04
N THR A 173 7.10 9.23 -24.34
CA THR A 173 7.76 9.33 -23.03
C THR A 173 6.74 9.54 -21.94
N GLN A 174 6.75 8.65 -20.94
CA GLN A 174 6.12 8.82 -19.65
C GLN A 174 7.03 9.66 -18.76
N ASP A 175 6.83 10.97 -18.73
CA ASP A 175 7.63 11.94 -17.96
C ASP A 175 7.11 12.02 -16.52
N LEU A 176 7.76 11.33 -15.59
CA LEU A 176 7.36 11.29 -14.17
C LEU A 176 7.57 12.61 -13.46
N LYS A 177 8.63 13.34 -13.82
CA LYS A 177 9.00 14.62 -13.20
C LYS A 177 7.93 15.69 -13.36
N ASN A 178 7.38 15.79 -14.57
CA ASN A 178 6.36 16.78 -14.92
C ASN A 178 4.94 16.19 -14.96
N ALA A 179 4.81 14.87 -14.77
CA ALA A 179 3.59 14.10 -14.96
C ALA A 179 2.91 14.42 -16.29
N GLN A 180 3.63 14.11 -17.36
CA GLN A 180 3.23 14.39 -18.74
C GLN A 180 3.44 13.17 -19.61
N ILE A 181 2.62 13.06 -20.67
CA ILE A 181 2.91 12.19 -21.80
C ILE A 181 3.43 13.07 -22.93
N ARG A 182 4.62 12.79 -23.43
CA ARG A 182 5.18 13.42 -24.63
C ARG A 182 5.14 12.39 -25.74
N THR A 183 4.64 12.80 -26.90
CA THR A 183 4.59 11.92 -28.06
C THR A 183 5.16 12.63 -29.27
N GLU A 184 5.99 11.95 -30.03
CA GLU A 184 6.44 12.33 -31.37
C GLU A 184 5.91 11.27 -32.32
N CYS A 185 5.16 11.71 -33.34
CA CYS A 185 4.52 10.82 -34.29
C CYS A 185 4.40 11.50 -35.66
N PHE A 186 3.93 10.78 -36.66
CA PHE A 186 3.75 11.28 -38.03
C PHE A 186 2.25 11.32 -38.36
N MET A 187 1.73 12.50 -38.67
CA MET A 187 0.34 12.67 -39.08
C MET A 187 0.28 13.57 -40.34
N ALA A 188 -0.57 13.23 -41.28
CA ALA A 188 -0.74 13.99 -42.53
C ALA A 188 0.58 14.21 -43.29
N GLY A 189 1.53 13.27 -43.20
CA GLY A 189 2.82 13.34 -43.85
C GLY A 189 3.84 14.28 -43.20
N ALA A 190 3.69 14.66 -41.96
CA ALA A 190 4.62 15.52 -41.24
C ALA A 190 4.76 15.13 -39.74
N PRO A 191 5.88 15.53 -39.11
CA PRO A 191 6.09 15.27 -37.69
C PRO A 191 5.11 16.10 -36.82
N VAL A 192 4.48 15.45 -35.87
CA VAL A 192 3.61 16.07 -34.84
C VAL A 192 4.13 15.73 -33.46
N THR A 193 4.34 16.75 -32.66
CA THR A 193 4.69 16.61 -31.26
C THR A 193 3.47 16.93 -30.41
N THR A 194 3.17 16.05 -29.43
CA THR A 194 2.12 16.33 -28.45
C THR A 194 2.67 16.28 -27.03
N ARG A 195 2.05 17.05 -26.14
CA ARG A 195 2.29 17.04 -24.71
C ARG A 195 0.96 17.04 -23.96
N ALA A 196 0.67 15.94 -23.26
CA ALA A 196 -0.57 15.81 -22.51
C ALA A 196 -0.32 15.89 -21.00
N TYR A 197 -1.19 16.56 -20.25
CA TYR A 197 -1.16 16.65 -18.80
C TYR A 197 -2.55 16.92 -18.21
N LEU A 198 -2.73 16.54 -16.93
CA LEU A 198 -3.99 16.74 -16.21
C LEU A 198 -3.88 17.88 -15.18
N SER A 199 -4.97 18.62 -15.02
CA SER A 199 -5.12 19.55 -13.89
C SER A 199 -5.12 18.77 -12.57
N PRO A 200 -4.36 19.21 -11.57
CA PRO A 200 -4.37 18.54 -10.27
C PRO A 200 -5.66 18.80 -9.46
N SER A 201 -6.39 19.86 -9.76
CA SER A 201 -7.53 20.36 -8.99
C SER A 201 -8.89 20.28 -9.72
N SER A 202 -8.89 19.82 -10.97
CA SER A 202 -10.11 19.68 -11.78
C SER A 202 -9.94 18.58 -12.83
N ASN A 203 -11.05 18.08 -13.36
CA ASN A 203 -11.03 17.04 -14.38
C ASN A 203 -10.81 17.60 -15.80
N VAL A 204 -9.72 18.33 -15.96
CA VAL A 204 -9.29 18.96 -17.21
C VAL A 204 -8.03 18.28 -17.73
N LEU A 205 -8.10 17.67 -18.89
CA LEU A 205 -6.97 17.20 -19.67
C LEU A 205 -6.62 18.27 -20.73
N VAL A 206 -5.35 18.61 -20.84
CA VAL A 206 -4.81 19.49 -21.85
C VAL A 206 -3.84 18.71 -22.72
N LEU A 207 -4.00 18.82 -24.04
CA LEU A 207 -3.02 18.39 -25.03
C LEU A 207 -2.52 19.59 -25.79
N GLU A 208 -1.22 19.81 -25.74
CA GLU A 208 -0.51 20.76 -26.59
C GLU A 208 -0.12 20.02 -27.87
N LEU A 209 -0.38 20.59 -29.04
CA LEU A 209 -0.02 20.05 -30.34
C LEU A 209 0.82 21.08 -31.11
N SER A 210 1.89 20.62 -31.72
CA SER A 210 2.78 21.43 -32.57
C SER A 210 3.36 20.56 -33.68
N THR A 211 3.81 21.23 -34.79
CA THR A 211 4.55 20.56 -35.85
C THR A 211 5.78 21.39 -36.23
N SER A 212 6.86 20.74 -36.54
CA SER A 212 8.05 21.33 -37.12
C SER A 212 8.04 21.27 -38.64
N GLY A 213 6.94 20.75 -39.24
CA GLY A 213 6.77 20.68 -40.68
C GLY A 213 6.59 22.06 -41.35
N GLY A 214 7.04 22.16 -42.59
CA GLY A 214 7.00 23.42 -43.34
C GLY A 214 5.63 23.79 -43.95
N LYS A 215 4.56 23.04 -43.63
CA LYS A 215 3.19 23.27 -44.07
C LYS A 215 2.16 23.06 -43.00
N ASP A 216 1.03 23.75 -43.14
CA ASP A 216 -0.11 23.56 -42.27
C ASP A 216 -0.67 22.13 -42.38
N LEU A 217 -1.04 21.53 -41.23
CA LEU A 217 -1.60 20.17 -41.18
C LEU A 217 -3.08 20.22 -40.85
N ARG A 218 -3.91 19.53 -41.59
CA ARG A 218 -5.32 19.39 -41.30
C ARG A 218 -5.55 18.13 -40.46
N LEU A 219 -5.88 18.32 -39.19
CA LEU A 219 -6.10 17.26 -38.24
C LEU A 219 -7.56 17.21 -37.77
N GLN A 220 -7.95 16.07 -37.23
CA GLN A 220 -9.22 15.92 -36.51
C GLN A 220 -9.02 15.38 -35.10
N ALA A 221 -9.87 15.82 -34.18
CA ALA A 221 -10.01 15.29 -32.84
C ALA A 221 -11.45 14.83 -32.62
N ALA A 222 -11.65 13.56 -32.38
CA ALA A 222 -12.97 12.96 -32.22
C ALA A 222 -13.19 12.45 -30.79
N LEU A 223 -14.30 12.85 -30.17
CA LEU A 223 -14.82 12.23 -28.96
C LEU A 223 -15.81 11.15 -29.35
N SER A 224 -15.62 9.95 -28.84
CA SER A 224 -16.52 8.83 -29.01
C SER A 224 -16.78 8.13 -27.67
N VAL A 225 -17.92 7.47 -27.56
CA VAL A 225 -18.28 6.62 -26.43
C VAL A 225 -18.48 5.20 -26.90
N ILE A 226 -17.97 4.27 -26.10
CA ILE A 226 -18.23 2.85 -26.25
C ILE A 226 -19.35 2.44 -25.30
N GLY A 227 -20.22 1.55 -25.76
CA GLY A 227 -21.27 1.00 -24.93
C GLY A 227 -21.99 -0.12 -25.66
N ASN A 228 -22.77 -0.88 -24.92
CA ASN A 228 -23.70 -1.88 -25.44
C ASN A 228 -25.12 -1.32 -25.49
N ALA A 229 -26.09 -2.16 -25.86
CA ALA A 229 -27.52 -1.80 -25.97
C ALA A 229 -28.13 -1.31 -24.64
N SER A 230 -27.47 -1.56 -23.50
CA SER A 230 -27.93 -1.16 -22.17
C SER A 230 -27.50 0.24 -21.76
N VAL A 231 -26.80 0.99 -22.65
CA VAL A 231 -26.27 2.31 -22.34
C VAL A 231 -26.75 3.31 -23.39
N ALA A 232 -27.41 4.38 -22.95
CA ALA A 232 -27.80 5.49 -23.84
C ALA A 232 -26.57 6.36 -24.11
N LEU A 233 -26.17 6.42 -25.37
CA LEU A 233 -25.05 7.21 -25.87
C LEU A 233 -25.61 8.41 -26.64
N ARG A 234 -25.04 9.59 -26.37
CA ARG A 234 -25.36 10.79 -27.14
C ARG A 234 -24.09 11.58 -27.42
N ALA A 235 -24.03 12.13 -28.62
CA ALA A 235 -22.98 13.05 -29.02
C ALA A 235 -23.62 14.32 -29.55
N GLY A 236 -22.86 15.38 -29.62
CA GLY A 236 -23.34 16.64 -30.22
C GLY A 236 -22.30 17.76 -30.13
N MET A 237 -22.72 18.94 -30.59
CA MET A 237 -21.88 20.14 -30.56
C MET A 237 -22.63 21.34 -29.97
N ALA A 238 -21.90 22.34 -29.54
CA ALA A 238 -22.41 23.63 -29.09
C ALA A 238 -21.40 24.75 -29.48
N GLY A 239 -21.53 25.24 -30.70
CA GLY A 239 -20.49 26.08 -31.34
C GLY A 239 -19.21 25.26 -31.54
N PRO A 240 -18.04 25.75 -31.13
CA PRO A 240 -16.76 25.01 -31.26
C PRO A 240 -16.54 23.92 -30.21
N ILE A 241 -17.49 23.69 -29.33
CA ILE A 241 -17.40 22.67 -28.29
C ILE A 241 -18.12 21.42 -28.76
N ILE A 242 -17.41 20.30 -28.89
CA ILE A 242 -17.95 18.96 -29.07
C ILE A 242 -18.15 18.28 -27.73
N TRP A 243 -19.10 17.35 -27.66
CA TRP A 243 -19.37 16.62 -26.43
C TRP A 243 -19.98 15.24 -26.70
N VAL A 244 -19.77 14.36 -25.71
CA VAL A 244 -20.44 13.05 -25.64
C VAL A 244 -21.01 12.84 -24.24
N THR A 245 -22.09 12.07 -24.13
CA THR A 245 -22.62 11.59 -22.85
C THR A 245 -22.82 10.10 -22.87
N LYS A 246 -22.67 9.51 -21.70
CA LYS A 246 -22.92 8.10 -21.44
C LYS A 246 -23.85 7.96 -20.25
N GLU A 247 -25.04 7.41 -20.50
CA GLU A 247 -26.08 7.21 -19.50
C GLU A 247 -26.46 5.73 -19.49
N PRO A 248 -26.07 4.95 -18.45
CA PRO A 248 -26.55 3.60 -18.29
C PRO A 248 -28.09 3.60 -18.16
N ASN A 249 -28.75 2.63 -18.79
CA ASN A 249 -30.19 2.48 -18.69
C ASN A 249 -30.57 2.12 -17.25
N ALA A 250 -31.38 3.00 -16.62
CA ALA A 250 -31.55 3.03 -15.17
C ALA A 250 -32.77 2.23 -14.68
N GLU A 251 -33.56 1.66 -15.56
CA GLU A 251 -34.73 0.90 -15.13
C GLU A 251 -34.31 -0.31 -14.26
N GLY A 252 -34.65 -0.22 -12.99
CA GLY A 252 -34.36 -1.24 -11.99
C GLY A 252 -32.95 -1.22 -11.38
N ALA A 253 -32.04 -0.31 -11.79
CA ALA A 253 -30.71 -0.22 -11.20
C ALA A 253 -30.73 0.53 -9.86
N PRO A 254 -30.28 -0.07 -8.76
CA PRO A 254 -30.20 0.61 -7.47
C PRO A 254 -29.16 1.73 -7.46
N PHE A 255 -28.22 1.72 -8.39
CA PHE A 255 -27.17 2.70 -8.49
C PHE A 255 -26.68 2.86 -9.93
N TYR A 256 -26.64 4.08 -10.43
CA TYR A 256 -26.02 4.42 -11.70
C TYR A 256 -25.46 5.84 -11.70
N VAL A 257 -24.47 6.11 -12.55
CA VAL A 257 -23.82 7.40 -12.71
C VAL A 257 -23.85 7.81 -14.18
N LYS A 258 -24.36 9.01 -14.49
CA LYS A 258 -24.31 9.58 -15.84
C LYS A 258 -23.00 10.34 -16.01
N GLY A 259 -22.33 10.15 -17.16
CA GLY A 259 -21.06 10.82 -17.49
C GLY A 259 -21.20 11.73 -18.70
N ALA A 260 -20.36 12.78 -18.73
CA ALA A 260 -20.21 13.69 -19.87
C ALA A 260 -18.75 14.06 -20.07
N VAL A 261 -18.33 14.11 -21.32
CA VAL A 261 -17.03 14.63 -21.75
C VAL A 261 -17.26 15.66 -22.83
N ALA A 262 -16.53 16.77 -22.77
CA ALA A 262 -16.55 17.77 -23.82
C ALA A 262 -15.13 18.21 -24.15
N ALA A 263 -14.92 18.69 -25.38
CA ALA A 263 -13.62 19.19 -25.86
C ALA A 263 -13.76 20.44 -26.73
N GLN A 264 -12.72 21.26 -26.74
CA GLN A 264 -12.57 22.40 -27.63
C GLN A 264 -11.11 22.62 -28.02
N ILE A 265 -10.89 23.31 -29.13
CA ILE A 265 -9.58 23.73 -29.59
C ILE A 265 -9.37 25.22 -29.30
N LEU A 266 -8.18 25.56 -28.82
CA LEU A 266 -7.72 26.95 -28.62
C LEU A 266 -6.42 27.15 -29.44
N GLY A 267 -6.18 28.37 -29.89
CA GLY A 267 -4.96 28.76 -30.62
C GLY A 267 -5.09 28.71 -32.15
N THR A 268 -6.25 28.34 -32.67
CA THR A 268 -6.57 28.45 -34.10
C THR A 268 -8.02 28.87 -34.32
N SER A 269 -8.30 29.60 -35.39
CA SER A 269 -9.64 30.03 -35.80
C SER A 269 -10.30 29.10 -36.79
N ALA A 270 -9.54 28.25 -37.45
CA ALA A 270 -10.01 27.33 -38.49
C ALA A 270 -10.49 25.99 -37.84
N VAL A 271 -11.63 26.05 -37.16
CA VAL A 271 -12.24 24.90 -36.47
C VAL A 271 -13.65 24.67 -37.00
N THR A 272 -13.92 23.45 -37.45
CA THR A 272 -15.26 22.98 -37.79
C THR A 272 -15.67 21.85 -36.87
N ALA A 273 -16.92 21.85 -36.44
CA ALA A 273 -17.48 20.80 -35.58
C ALA A 273 -18.57 20.03 -36.34
N THR A 274 -18.55 18.70 -36.18
CA THR A 274 -19.58 17.80 -36.71
C THR A 274 -19.96 16.74 -35.68
N ASP A 275 -21.13 16.14 -35.77
CA ASP A 275 -21.57 15.08 -34.88
C ASP A 275 -22.43 14.04 -35.59
N ASN A 276 -22.44 12.85 -34.98
CA ASN A 276 -23.40 11.78 -35.24
C ASN A 276 -23.90 11.23 -33.87
N ARG A 277 -24.71 10.17 -33.87
CA ARG A 277 -25.34 9.69 -32.61
C ARG A 277 -24.37 9.27 -31.50
N SER A 278 -23.16 8.84 -31.81
CA SER A 278 -22.18 8.26 -30.87
C SER A 278 -20.81 8.94 -30.87
N GLN A 279 -20.59 9.88 -31.79
CA GLN A 279 -19.33 10.57 -31.99
C GLN A 279 -19.55 12.04 -32.33
N SER A 280 -18.71 12.90 -31.80
CA SER A 280 -18.60 14.29 -32.21
C SER A 280 -17.12 14.62 -32.48
N GLN A 281 -16.86 15.49 -33.45
CA GLN A 281 -15.57 15.69 -34.05
C GLN A 281 -15.26 17.17 -34.27
N LEU A 282 -14.02 17.57 -34.04
CA LEU A 282 -13.43 18.85 -34.43
C LEU A 282 -12.42 18.62 -35.55
N THR A 283 -12.55 19.32 -36.63
CA THR A 283 -11.49 19.40 -37.66
C THR A 283 -10.85 20.78 -37.55
N PHE A 284 -9.52 20.81 -37.53
CA PHE A 284 -8.74 22.03 -37.29
C PHE A 284 -7.42 22.03 -38.06
N THR A 285 -6.83 23.20 -38.19
CA THR A 285 -5.51 23.36 -38.80
C THR A 285 -4.45 23.56 -37.72
N LEU A 286 -3.42 22.72 -37.73
CA LEU A 286 -2.19 22.87 -36.94
C LEU A 286 -1.21 23.69 -37.80
N PRO A 287 -0.85 24.92 -37.38
CA PRO A 287 -0.06 25.82 -38.20
C PRO A 287 1.40 25.33 -38.34
N ALA A 288 1.97 25.59 -39.51
CA ALA A 288 3.40 25.35 -39.80
C ALA A 288 4.28 26.21 -38.88
N GLY A 289 5.55 25.80 -38.75
CA GLY A 289 6.56 26.64 -38.09
C GLY A 289 6.48 26.71 -36.59
N GLY A 290 5.89 25.70 -35.94
CA GLY A 290 5.98 25.51 -34.48
C GLY A 290 4.93 26.26 -33.64
N GLY A 291 3.88 26.77 -34.26
CA GLY A 291 2.70 27.29 -33.54
C GLY A 291 2.07 26.19 -32.68
N VAL A 292 1.75 26.49 -31.41
CA VAL A 292 1.12 25.56 -30.47
C VAL A 292 -0.37 25.81 -30.41
N ILE A 293 -1.14 24.74 -30.60
CA ILE A 293 -2.57 24.74 -30.31
C ILE A 293 -2.88 23.87 -29.10
N TYR A 294 -4.01 24.10 -28.48
CA TYR A 294 -4.40 23.35 -27.27
C TYR A 294 -5.75 22.68 -27.49
N LEU A 295 -5.79 21.36 -27.36
CA LEU A 295 -7.03 20.60 -27.21
C LEU A 295 -7.32 20.45 -25.73
N VAL A 296 -8.42 21.05 -25.27
CA VAL A 296 -8.83 21.03 -23.88
C VAL A 296 -10.06 20.16 -23.73
N VAL A 297 -9.97 19.19 -22.83
CA VAL A 297 -11.02 18.19 -22.53
C VAL A 297 -11.45 18.32 -21.08
N GLN A 298 -12.76 18.38 -20.84
CA GLN A 298 -13.37 18.38 -19.50
C GLN A 298 -14.26 17.16 -19.35
N ALA A 299 -14.16 16.48 -18.20
CA ALA A 299 -14.93 15.29 -17.86
C ALA A 299 -15.62 15.43 -16.49
N GLU A 300 -16.88 15.02 -16.41
CA GLU A 300 -17.68 15.05 -15.17
C GLU A 300 -18.66 13.87 -15.12
N HIS A 301 -19.17 13.55 -13.92
CA HIS A 301 -20.30 12.63 -13.75
C HIS A 301 -21.30 13.15 -12.69
N THR A 302 -22.46 12.50 -12.55
CA THR A 302 -23.57 13.00 -11.70
C THR A 302 -23.25 13.04 -10.21
N LYS A 303 -22.23 12.34 -9.73
CA LYS A 303 -21.79 12.46 -8.33
C LYS A 303 -20.93 13.70 -8.07
N ASP A 304 -20.35 14.30 -9.13
CA ASP A 304 -19.61 15.55 -9.04
C ASP A 304 -20.53 16.75 -9.33
N ALA A 305 -21.37 16.61 -10.35
CA ALA A 305 -22.28 17.66 -10.79
C ALA A 305 -23.65 17.06 -11.18
N PRO A 306 -24.77 17.59 -10.66
CA PRO A 306 -26.12 17.09 -10.99
C PRO A 306 -26.42 17.08 -12.50
N SER A 307 -25.81 18.00 -13.24
CA SER A 307 -25.92 18.10 -14.71
C SER A 307 -24.53 18.08 -15.36
N PRO A 308 -23.91 16.92 -15.54
CA PRO A 308 -22.52 16.81 -16.02
C PRO A 308 -22.31 17.51 -17.36
N LEU A 309 -23.18 17.32 -18.35
CA LEU A 309 -23.08 17.95 -19.66
C LEU A 309 -23.12 19.49 -19.58
N ALA A 310 -23.99 20.04 -18.74
CA ALA A 310 -24.05 21.49 -18.54
C ALA A 310 -22.78 22.02 -17.85
N SER A 311 -22.26 21.24 -16.91
CA SER A 311 -21.01 21.57 -16.18
C SER A 311 -19.81 21.60 -17.12
N VAL A 312 -19.56 20.55 -17.89
CA VAL A 312 -18.41 20.47 -18.81
C VAL A 312 -18.47 21.57 -19.89
N LYS A 313 -19.64 21.81 -20.47
CA LYS A 313 -19.80 22.91 -21.44
C LYS A 313 -19.53 24.30 -20.85
N ARG A 314 -20.01 24.56 -19.63
CA ARG A 314 -19.75 25.82 -18.92
C ARG A 314 -18.27 26.01 -18.60
N ALA A 315 -17.58 24.95 -18.16
CA ALA A 315 -16.15 24.99 -17.87
C ALA A 315 -15.33 25.34 -19.13
N LEU A 316 -15.61 24.68 -20.25
CA LEU A 316 -14.89 24.92 -21.50
C LEU A 316 -15.16 26.33 -22.06
N ARG A 317 -16.39 26.86 -22.00
CA ARG A 317 -16.68 28.26 -22.45
C ARG A 317 -15.85 29.31 -21.70
N ARG A 318 -15.36 29.03 -20.51
CA ARG A 318 -14.51 29.90 -19.69
C ARG A 318 -13.01 29.61 -19.88
N CYS A 319 -12.68 28.53 -20.59
CA CYS A 319 -11.29 28.15 -20.79
C CYS A 319 -10.66 29.03 -21.87
N ASN A 320 -9.45 29.51 -21.58
CA ASN A 320 -8.62 30.31 -22.47
C ASN A 320 -7.14 29.98 -22.24
N ALA A 321 -6.25 30.65 -23.00
CA ALA A 321 -4.80 30.39 -22.91
C ALA A 321 -4.21 30.63 -21.52
N ALA A 322 -4.73 31.61 -20.76
CA ALA A 322 -4.28 31.84 -19.38
C ALA A 322 -4.66 30.68 -18.47
N GLN A 323 -5.86 30.10 -18.67
CA GLN A 323 -6.30 28.93 -17.90
C GLN A 323 -5.45 27.70 -18.22
N VAL A 324 -5.07 27.50 -19.49
CA VAL A 324 -4.16 26.41 -19.90
C VAL A 324 -2.79 26.58 -19.26
N ALA A 325 -2.23 27.79 -19.29
CA ALA A 325 -0.95 28.09 -18.62
C ALA A 325 -1.02 27.82 -17.11
N TYR A 326 -2.14 28.19 -16.47
CA TYR A 326 -2.37 27.89 -15.05
C TYR A 326 -2.42 26.37 -14.78
N VAL A 327 -3.12 25.59 -15.61
CA VAL A 327 -3.17 24.12 -15.47
C VAL A 327 -1.77 23.53 -15.59
N SER A 328 -0.97 23.95 -16.58
CA SER A 328 0.41 23.49 -16.74
C SER A 328 1.29 23.79 -15.54
N ALA A 329 1.25 25.03 -15.04
CA ALA A 329 2.04 25.44 -13.89
C ALA A 329 1.60 24.74 -12.60
N SER A 330 0.30 24.62 -12.37
CA SER A 330 -0.25 23.96 -11.18
C SER A 330 0.04 22.45 -11.16
N ASN A 331 0.01 21.78 -12.31
CA ASN A 331 0.38 20.37 -12.45
C ASN A 331 1.85 20.16 -12.02
N LYS A 332 2.78 20.93 -12.60
CA LYS A 332 4.21 20.84 -12.25
C LYS A 332 4.46 21.14 -10.77
N ALA A 333 3.79 22.17 -10.23
CA ALA A 333 3.93 22.55 -8.83
C ALA A 333 3.38 21.49 -7.87
N TRP A 334 2.27 20.84 -8.22
CA TRP A 334 1.69 19.76 -7.41
C TRP A 334 2.62 18.55 -7.35
N TRP A 335 3.10 18.07 -8.52
CA TRP A 335 3.98 16.92 -8.59
C TRP A 335 5.36 17.20 -7.97
N ARG A 336 5.89 18.41 -8.11
CA ARG A 336 7.11 18.80 -7.38
C ARG A 336 6.92 18.68 -5.86
N ARG A 337 5.81 19.16 -5.31
CA ARG A 337 5.51 19.00 -3.88
C ARG A 337 5.32 17.54 -3.48
N PHE A 338 4.71 16.74 -4.38
CA PHE A 338 4.54 15.31 -4.18
C PHE A 338 5.91 14.62 -4.02
N TRP A 339 6.80 14.79 -4.97
CA TRP A 339 8.12 14.16 -4.95
C TRP A 339 9.03 14.66 -3.84
N LEU A 340 8.91 15.90 -3.41
CA LEU A 340 9.68 16.47 -2.30
C LEU A 340 9.30 15.90 -0.92
N ARG A 341 8.25 15.10 -0.79
CA ARG A 341 7.86 14.49 0.49
C ARG A 341 8.85 13.45 0.97
N SER A 342 9.37 12.63 0.09
CA SER A 342 10.43 11.64 0.38
C SER A 342 11.12 11.22 -0.91
N TYR A 343 12.30 10.66 -0.79
CA TYR A 343 12.98 10.00 -1.91
C TYR A 343 13.89 8.87 -1.43
N ILE A 344 14.20 7.96 -2.35
CA ILE A 344 15.21 6.92 -2.19
C ILE A 344 16.23 7.06 -3.32
N GLN A 345 17.49 6.81 -3.01
CA GLN A 345 18.57 6.72 -3.98
C GLN A 345 19.38 5.45 -3.68
N LEU A 346 19.28 4.49 -4.58
CA LEU A 346 19.87 3.18 -4.42
C LEU A 346 20.94 2.95 -5.49
N GLY A 347 21.99 2.22 -5.15
CA GLY A 347 22.97 1.76 -6.13
C GLY A 347 22.44 0.59 -6.99
N ASP A 348 21.12 0.43 -7.07
CA ASP A 348 20.44 -0.64 -7.79
C ASP A 348 19.19 -0.13 -8.53
N ASP A 349 18.94 -0.68 -9.72
CA ASP A 349 17.80 -0.31 -10.58
C ASP A 349 16.42 -0.58 -9.96
N VAL A 350 16.33 -1.30 -8.86
CA VAL A 350 15.08 -1.55 -8.13
C VAL A 350 14.39 -0.25 -7.70
N GLN A 351 15.12 0.85 -7.57
CA GLN A 351 14.56 2.17 -7.31
C GLN A 351 13.57 2.64 -8.38
N ARG A 352 13.71 2.23 -9.65
CA ARG A 352 12.80 2.62 -10.74
C ARG A 352 11.39 2.09 -10.50
N TYR A 353 11.28 0.88 -9.93
CA TYR A 353 9.99 0.30 -9.54
C TYR A 353 9.30 1.15 -8.47
N TRP A 354 10.05 1.66 -7.49
CA TRP A 354 9.50 2.52 -6.44
C TRP A 354 8.91 3.81 -7.00
N TYR A 355 9.64 4.53 -7.88
CA TYR A 355 9.17 5.77 -8.48
C TYR A 355 7.97 5.57 -9.38
N ASN A 356 7.99 4.57 -10.26
CA ASN A 356 6.89 4.30 -11.19
C ASN A 356 5.61 3.90 -10.47
N HIS A 357 5.69 3.06 -9.45
CA HIS A 357 4.50 2.65 -8.70
C HIS A 357 4.01 3.72 -7.74
N LEU A 358 4.88 4.56 -7.18
CA LEU A 358 4.45 5.72 -6.40
C LEU A 358 3.73 6.76 -7.29
N TYR A 359 4.19 6.95 -8.54
CA TYR A 359 3.48 7.72 -9.55
C TYR A 359 2.10 7.11 -9.87
N LEU A 360 2.01 5.79 -9.98
CA LEU A 360 0.76 5.07 -10.21
C LEU A 360 -0.26 5.39 -9.10
N VAL A 361 0.11 5.23 -7.83
CA VAL A 361 -0.81 5.51 -6.72
C VAL A 361 -1.16 6.99 -6.64
N GLY A 362 -0.18 7.90 -6.78
CA GLY A 362 -0.40 9.35 -6.80
C GLY A 362 -1.29 9.81 -7.97
N SER A 363 -1.35 9.04 -9.05
CA SER A 363 -2.24 9.27 -10.18
C SER A 363 -3.63 8.65 -9.97
N ALA A 364 -3.72 7.51 -9.25
CA ALA A 364 -4.97 6.78 -9.03
C ALA A 364 -5.80 7.33 -7.87
N ALA A 365 -5.14 7.80 -6.79
CA ALA A 365 -5.79 8.22 -5.55
C ALA A 365 -5.19 9.54 -5.05
N ARG A 366 -6.03 10.48 -4.65
CA ARG A 366 -5.61 11.75 -4.05
C ARG A 366 -6.60 12.19 -2.99
N SER A 367 -6.13 12.88 -1.97
CA SER A 367 -6.99 13.52 -0.99
C SER A 367 -7.87 14.60 -1.63
N GLY A 368 -9.17 14.57 -1.35
CA GLY A 368 -10.10 15.63 -1.76
C GLY A 368 -9.77 16.99 -1.16
N ASN A 369 -8.93 17.05 -0.13
CA ASN A 369 -8.49 18.29 0.52
C ASN A 369 -7.41 19.06 -0.27
N ASP A 370 -6.80 18.42 -1.26
CA ASP A 370 -5.80 19.06 -2.14
C ASP A 370 -6.43 19.73 -3.37
N ASN A 371 -7.71 20.13 -3.26
CA ASN A 371 -8.53 20.76 -4.30
C ASN A 371 -8.86 19.82 -5.48
N GLY A 372 -8.78 18.51 -5.29
CA GLY A 372 -9.23 17.54 -6.27
C GLY A 372 -10.40 16.71 -5.76
N PRO A 373 -11.24 16.17 -6.63
CA PRO A 373 -12.27 15.24 -6.26
C PRO A 373 -11.62 13.91 -5.88
N GLY A 374 -11.52 13.64 -4.59
CA GLY A 374 -10.97 12.38 -4.08
C GLY A 374 -12.02 11.28 -4.10
N LYS A 375 -11.86 10.28 -4.96
CA LYS A 375 -12.64 9.03 -4.97
C LYS A 375 -11.70 7.86 -4.81
N ALA A 376 -12.13 6.83 -4.08
CA ALA A 376 -11.37 5.60 -4.01
C ALA A 376 -11.29 4.96 -5.40
N PRO A 377 -10.10 4.62 -5.88
CA PRO A 377 -9.96 3.90 -7.14
C PRO A 377 -10.51 2.47 -7.01
N GLY A 378 -11.07 1.97 -8.09
CA GLY A 378 -11.32 0.54 -8.23
C GLY A 378 -10.04 -0.22 -8.59
N HIS A 379 -10.19 -1.51 -8.90
CA HIS A 379 -9.07 -2.44 -9.15
C HIS A 379 -8.07 -1.95 -10.21
N TRP A 380 -8.56 -1.27 -11.24
CA TRP A 380 -7.73 -0.76 -12.36
C TRP A 380 -7.46 0.75 -12.26
N GLY A 381 -7.74 1.38 -11.12
CA GLY A 381 -7.68 2.83 -11.00
C GLY A 381 -8.69 3.53 -11.92
N PRO A 382 -8.45 4.77 -12.32
CA PRO A 382 -9.32 5.49 -13.26
C PRO A 382 -9.10 5.11 -14.73
N TRP A 383 -8.32 4.07 -15.07
CA TRP A 383 -7.93 3.73 -16.44
C TRP A 383 -8.77 2.59 -17.04
N ASN A 384 -10.08 2.71 -16.97
CA ASN A 384 -11.00 1.72 -17.53
C ASN A 384 -11.19 1.96 -19.03
N ARG A 385 -10.67 1.06 -19.87
CA ARG A 385 -10.68 1.16 -21.34
C ARG A 385 -11.93 0.61 -21.98
N ALA A 386 -12.65 -0.21 -21.25
CA ALA A 386 -13.84 -0.92 -21.70
C ALA A 386 -14.84 -0.99 -20.57
N ASP A 387 -16.07 -1.40 -20.93
CA ASP A 387 -17.16 -1.57 -19.96
C ASP A 387 -17.16 -2.98 -19.32
N ASP A 388 -16.30 -3.87 -19.82
CA ASP A 388 -16.15 -5.26 -19.40
C ASP A 388 -14.74 -5.55 -18.85
N MET A 389 -14.20 -4.62 -18.06
CA MET A 389 -12.92 -4.84 -17.37
C MET A 389 -12.98 -6.08 -16.47
N LYS A 390 -11.86 -6.81 -16.37
CA LYS A 390 -11.75 -7.95 -15.45
C LYS A 390 -12.09 -7.52 -14.02
N TRP A 391 -12.64 -8.42 -13.21
CA TRP A 391 -13.04 -8.16 -11.83
C TRP A 391 -14.01 -6.97 -11.68
N PHE A 392 -14.76 -6.67 -12.76
CA PHE A 392 -15.72 -5.54 -12.83
C PHE A 392 -15.10 -4.16 -12.54
N GLY A 393 -13.80 -4.07 -12.33
CA GLY A 393 -13.09 -2.87 -11.93
C GLY A 393 -13.42 -2.37 -10.51
N ASN A 394 -14.12 -3.16 -9.69
CA ASN A 394 -14.54 -2.79 -8.34
C ASN A 394 -13.39 -2.85 -7.32
N MET A 395 -13.67 -2.42 -6.09
CA MET A 395 -12.74 -2.55 -4.97
C MET A 395 -12.83 -3.99 -4.43
N GLY A 396 -11.83 -4.82 -4.69
CA GLY A 396 -11.70 -6.14 -4.07
C GLY A 396 -11.17 -5.99 -2.64
N MET A 397 -11.97 -6.38 -1.65
CA MET A 397 -11.68 -6.13 -0.24
C MET A 397 -10.85 -7.21 0.42
N ASN A 398 -10.58 -8.29 -0.30
CA ASN A 398 -9.76 -9.39 0.19
C ASN A 398 -8.23 -9.10 0.18
N TYR A 399 -7.77 -7.99 -0.41
CA TYR A 399 -6.44 -7.34 -0.34
C TYR A 399 -6.21 -6.28 -1.43
N ASN A 400 -6.82 -6.43 -2.60
CA ASN A 400 -6.50 -5.62 -3.79
C ASN A 400 -6.74 -4.12 -3.55
N ALA A 401 -7.81 -3.77 -2.82
CA ALA A 401 -8.11 -2.38 -2.52
C ALA A 401 -7.17 -1.76 -1.48
N GLN A 402 -6.54 -2.55 -0.64
CA GLN A 402 -5.65 -2.11 0.44
C GLN A 402 -4.18 -2.02 0.01
N ASN A 403 -3.72 -2.97 -0.80
CA ASN A 403 -2.33 -3.08 -1.23
C ASN A 403 -1.73 -1.80 -1.82
N PRO A 404 -2.44 -1.02 -2.66
CA PRO A 404 -1.88 0.21 -3.23
C PRO A 404 -1.39 1.21 -2.19
N TYR A 405 -1.97 1.17 -0.99
CA TYR A 405 -1.67 2.13 0.07
C TYR A 405 -0.53 1.70 1.00
N TYR A 406 -0.13 0.43 1.02
CA TYR A 406 0.86 -0.06 2.00
C TYR A 406 2.15 0.74 1.96
N GLY A 407 2.73 0.92 0.80
CA GLY A 407 3.97 1.67 0.64
C GLY A 407 3.82 3.18 0.79
N THR A 408 2.60 3.72 0.67
CA THR A 408 2.39 5.17 0.76
C THR A 408 2.60 5.71 2.17
N PHE A 409 2.37 4.89 3.19
CA PHE A 409 2.61 5.29 4.58
C PHE A 409 4.10 5.54 4.81
N THR A 410 4.94 4.55 4.54
CA THR A 410 6.40 4.67 4.70
C THR A 410 7.00 5.66 3.69
N ALA A 411 6.46 5.78 2.47
CA ALA A 411 6.88 6.79 1.49
C ALA A 411 6.40 8.22 1.83
N ASN A 412 5.82 8.47 3.02
CA ASN A 412 5.37 9.78 3.49
C ASN A 412 4.21 10.41 2.67
N HIS A 413 3.33 9.58 2.13
CA HIS A 413 2.14 9.97 1.36
C HIS A 413 0.85 9.49 2.03
N VAL A 414 0.72 9.67 3.34
CA VAL A 414 -0.38 9.18 4.18
C VAL A 414 -1.76 9.70 3.75
N ASP A 415 -1.82 10.84 3.09
CA ASP A 415 -3.04 11.47 2.58
C ASP A 415 -3.63 10.77 1.35
N LEU A 416 -2.85 9.97 0.62
CA LEU A 416 -3.36 9.21 -0.53
C LEU A 416 -4.44 8.19 -0.15
N VAL A 417 -4.48 7.76 1.11
CA VAL A 417 -5.49 6.83 1.61
C VAL A 417 -6.84 7.50 1.92
N ASP A 418 -6.93 8.83 1.92
CA ASP A 418 -8.15 9.55 2.33
C ASP A 418 -9.41 9.14 1.57
N PRO A 419 -9.40 8.99 0.23
CA PRO A 419 -10.58 8.53 -0.51
C PRO A 419 -11.03 7.14 -0.08
N TYR A 420 -10.08 6.24 0.20
CA TYR A 420 -10.38 4.91 0.73
C TYR A 420 -11.04 4.99 2.11
N VAL A 421 -10.50 5.80 3.02
CA VAL A 421 -11.07 6.03 4.36
C VAL A 421 -12.53 6.46 4.28
N GLU A 422 -12.83 7.44 3.42
CA GLU A 422 -14.20 7.94 3.24
C GLU A 422 -15.14 6.86 2.67
N THR A 423 -14.68 6.06 1.72
CA THR A 423 -15.46 4.95 1.17
C THR A 423 -15.75 3.89 2.23
N ILE A 424 -14.75 3.48 3.03
CA ILE A 424 -14.92 2.50 4.11
C ILE A 424 -15.85 3.05 5.20
N ARG A 425 -15.68 4.29 5.59
CA ARG A 425 -16.56 4.94 6.57
C ARG A 425 -18.01 4.98 6.08
N TYR A 426 -18.23 5.42 4.84
CA TYR A 426 -19.57 5.44 4.25
C TYR A 426 -20.20 4.05 4.20
N TYR A 427 -19.41 3.03 3.79
CA TYR A 427 -19.88 1.65 3.76
C TYR A 427 -20.31 1.19 5.15
N ALA A 428 -19.47 1.39 6.17
CA ALA A 428 -19.76 0.98 7.54
C ALA A 428 -21.00 1.66 8.13
N GLU A 429 -21.22 2.95 7.82
CA GLU A 429 -22.34 3.73 8.36
C GLU A 429 -23.67 3.46 7.63
N ASN A 430 -23.64 3.23 6.32
CA ASN A 430 -24.82 3.26 5.48
C ASN A 430 -25.16 1.91 4.81
N THR A 431 -24.18 1.09 4.53
CA THR A 431 -24.32 -0.12 3.71
C THR A 431 -24.07 -1.39 4.51
N ALA A 432 -22.99 -1.39 5.30
CA ALA A 432 -22.65 -2.51 6.17
C ALA A 432 -23.80 -2.69 7.16
N ARG A 433 -24.69 -3.58 6.84
CA ARG A 433 -25.72 -3.95 7.77
C ARG A 433 -25.13 -4.92 8.76
N ARG A 434 -25.69 -4.96 9.94
CA ARG A 434 -25.55 -6.02 10.94
C ARG A 434 -26.07 -7.33 10.35
N ARG A 435 -25.51 -7.75 9.23
CA ARG A 435 -25.82 -9.00 8.56
C ARG A 435 -24.99 -10.06 9.23
N VAL A 436 -25.64 -10.87 9.97
CA VAL A 436 -25.10 -12.17 10.33
C VAL A 436 -24.80 -12.91 9.03
N ILE A 437 -23.60 -13.48 8.89
CA ILE A 437 -23.23 -14.37 7.80
C ILE A 437 -24.04 -15.68 7.95
N HIS A 438 -25.35 -15.61 7.85
CA HIS A 438 -26.24 -16.74 8.12
C HIS A 438 -26.09 -17.92 7.15
N ARG A 439 -25.38 -17.75 6.05
CA ARG A 439 -25.32 -18.79 5.01
C ARG A 439 -24.13 -19.73 5.12
N TRP A 440 -23.04 -19.31 5.75
CA TRP A 440 -21.75 -20.00 5.67
C TRP A 440 -20.97 -20.04 6.99
N VAL A 441 -21.65 -19.82 8.10
CA VAL A 441 -21.02 -20.05 9.41
C VAL A 441 -20.95 -21.56 9.66
N SER A 442 -19.79 -21.99 10.15
CA SER A 442 -19.67 -23.36 10.62
C SER A 442 -20.68 -23.65 11.74
N PRO A 443 -21.03 -24.93 11.98
CA PRO A 443 -21.88 -25.30 13.08
C PRO A 443 -21.41 -24.76 14.42
N GLU A 444 -20.10 -24.67 14.63
CA GLU A 444 -19.47 -24.13 15.85
C GLU A 444 -19.78 -22.65 16.04
N ILE A 445 -19.70 -21.85 14.97
CA ILE A 445 -20.04 -20.43 15.02
C ILE A 445 -21.56 -20.25 15.20
N ALA A 446 -22.37 -20.98 14.42
CA ALA A 446 -23.82 -20.93 14.50
C ALA A 446 -24.37 -21.28 15.89
N ALA A 447 -23.65 -22.10 16.64
CA ALA A 447 -24.06 -22.53 17.99
C ALA A 447 -24.03 -21.41 19.04
N HIS A 448 -23.21 -20.37 18.86
CA HIS A 448 -23.04 -19.32 19.87
C HIS A 448 -23.28 -17.89 19.34
N MET A 449 -23.26 -17.69 18.02
CA MET A 449 -23.45 -16.36 17.44
C MET A 449 -24.87 -15.86 17.60
N PRO A 450 -25.11 -14.66 18.14
CA PRO A 450 -26.48 -14.17 18.35
C PRO A 450 -27.18 -13.88 17.02
N ALA A 451 -28.49 -14.05 16.98
CA ALA A 451 -29.32 -13.78 15.79
C ALA A 451 -29.22 -12.31 15.32
N SER A 452 -28.91 -11.39 16.24
CA SER A 452 -28.57 -10.00 15.91
C SER A 452 -27.13 -9.73 16.37
N CYS A 453 -26.18 -9.94 15.48
CA CYS A 453 -24.79 -9.64 15.74
C CYS A 453 -24.58 -8.12 15.95
N ARG A 454 -23.74 -7.78 16.92
CA ARG A 454 -23.28 -6.39 17.11
C ARG A 454 -22.21 -6.07 16.05
N GLY A 455 -22.00 -4.80 15.80
CA GLY A 455 -20.91 -4.36 14.92
C GLY A 455 -21.19 -4.50 13.43
N VAL A 456 -20.16 -4.53 12.61
CA VAL A 456 -20.23 -4.52 11.15
C VAL A 456 -19.35 -5.58 10.54
N GLU A 457 -19.86 -6.15 9.46
CA GLU A 457 -19.17 -7.04 8.53
C GLU A 457 -18.97 -6.32 7.20
N PHE A 458 -17.95 -6.72 6.44
CA PHE A 458 -17.61 -6.16 5.13
C PHE A 458 -17.68 -7.25 4.06
N GLU A 459 -18.34 -6.94 2.96
CA GLU A 459 -18.38 -7.80 1.78
C GLU A 459 -17.01 -7.84 1.07
N GLY A 460 -16.75 -8.89 0.29
CA GLY A 460 -15.52 -9.08 -0.46
C GLY A 460 -15.32 -8.07 -1.59
N SER A 461 -16.37 -7.38 -2.03
CA SER A 461 -16.25 -6.40 -3.12
C SER A 461 -17.36 -5.34 -3.05
N PHE A 462 -17.00 -4.09 -3.28
CA PHE A 462 -17.93 -2.97 -3.40
C PHE A 462 -17.38 -1.83 -4.29
N THR A 463 -18.25 -0.87 -4.59
CA THR A 463 -17.90 0.24 -5.47
C THR A 463 -17.12 1.33 -4.75
N SER A 464 -16.48 2.21 -5.49
CA SER A 464 -15.86 3.44 -4.97
C SER A 464 -16.80 4.37 -4.20
N HIS A 465 -18.11 4.13 -4.23
CA HIS A 465 -19.11 4.86 -3.47
C HIS A 465 -19.58 4.13 -2.20
N GLY A 466 -18.95 3.00 -1.87
CA GLY A 466 -19.34 2.20 -0.70
C GLY A 466 -20.71 1.51 -0.84
N THR A 467 -21.12 1.16 -2.06
CA THR A 467 -22.31 0.34 -2.30
C THR A 467 -21.89 -1.08 -2.68
N PRO A 468 -22.64 -2.13 -2.28
CA PRO A 468 -22.30 -3.49 -2.63
C PRO A 468 -22.17 -3.67 -4.14
N SER A 469 -21.20 -4.42 -4.59
CA SER A 469 -21.03 -4.71 -6.01
C SER A 469 -21.66 -6.04 -6.43
N THR A 470 -21.93 -6.91 -5.47
CA THR A 470 -22.66 -8.15 -5.66
C THR A 470 -23.88 -8.15 -4.77
N ALA A 471 -25.02 -8.63 -5.29
CA ALA A 471 -26.17 -8.88 -4.42
C ALA A 471 -25.80 -9.98 -3.43
N GLY A 472 -26.10 -9.74 -2.19
CA GLY A 472 -25.71 -10.61 -1.11
C GLY A 472 -26.01 -12.07 -1.40
N GLY A 473 -24.98 -12.86 -1.56
CA GLY A 473 -24.94 -14.25 -1.23
C GLY A 473 -25.82 -15.23 -1.98
N THR A 474 -26.02 -15.11 -3.28
CA THR A 474 -26.77 -16.16 -3.99
C THR A 474 -25.90 -17.23 -4.65
N GLN A 475 -24.62 -17.03 -4.73
CA GLN A 475 -23.71 -18.11 -5.14
C GLN A 475 -22.38 -17.99 -4.41
N GLY A 476 -21.92 -19.13 -3.88
CA GLY A 476 -20.70 -19.29 -3.15
C GLY A 476 -19.46 -18.84 -3.91
N GLY A 477 -19.27 -17.55 -3.96
CA GLY A 477 -17.98 -16.98 -4.26
C GLY A 477 -17.13 -17.04 -3.00
N GLU A 478 -15.88 -17.38 -3.15
CA GLU A 478 -14.87 -17.50 -2.11
C GLU A 478 -14.77 -16.25 -1.22
N ASP A 479 -15.25 -15.10 -1.71
CA ASP A 479 -15.16 -13.79 -1.07
C ASP A 479 -16.23 -13.49 -0.01
N CYS A 480 -17.33 -14.25 0.02
CA CYS A 480 -18.45 -13.93 0.89
C CYS A 480 -18.35 -14.49 2.31
N CYS A 481 -17.36 -15.32 2.60
CA CYS A 481 -17.21 -16.02 3.86
C CYS A 481 -15.97 -15.63 4.65
N MET A 482 -15.25 -14.58 4.23
CA MET A 482 -14.08 -14.04 4.92
C MET A 482 -14.53 -13.07 6.02
N ALA A 483 -14.85 -13.58 7.21
CA ALA A 483 -15.22 -12.73 8.36
C ALA A 483 -14.17 -11.64 8.64
N THR A 484 -12.92 -11.92 8.32
CA THR A 484 -11.77 -11.04 8.52
C THR A 484 -11.67 -9.87 7.53
N ASN A 485 -12.50 -9.83 6.47
CA ASN A 485 -12.56 -8.68 5.56
C ASN A 485 -12.81 -7.37 6.31
N ALA A 486 -13.54 -7.38 7.41
CA ALA A 486 -13.77 -6.20 8.23
C ALA A 486 -12.46 -5.65 8.84
N VAL A 487 -11.60 -6.52 9.36
CA VAL A 487 -10.28 -6.10 9.88
C VAL A 487 -9.38 -5.62 8.75
N PHE A 488 -9.44 -6.32 7.61
CA PHE A 488 -8.65 -5.97 6.44
C PHE A 488 -9.05 -4.60 5.88
N ALA A 489 -10.35 -4.31 5.83
CA ALA A 489 -10.87 -3.01 5.40
C ALA A 489 -10.38 -1.85 6.29
N ILE A 490 -10.27 -2.05 7.60
CA ILE A 490 -9.82 -0.98 8.51
C ILE A 490 -8.30 -0.90 8.65
N LEU A 491 -7.54 -1.85 8.13
CA LEU A 491 -6.06 -1.89 8.24
C LEU A 491 -5.38 -0.58 7.80
N PRO A 492 -5.63 -0.03 6.57
CA PRO A 492 -5.04 1.24 6.17
C PRO A 492 -5.49 2.42 7.05
N ILE A 493 -6.68 2.35 7.63
CA ILE A 493 -7.23 3.37 8.54
C ILE A 493 -6.47 3.37 9.87
N VAL A 494 -6.22 2.19 10.42
CA VAL A 494 -5.40 2.01 11.63
C VAL A 494 -3.96 2.47 11.37
N TRP A 495 -3.37 2.11 10.24
CA TRP A 495 -2.04 2.58 9.87
C TRP A 495 -1.98 4.10 9.70
N LYS A 496 -3.01 4.73 9.13
CA LYS A 496 -3.08 6.20 9.06
C LYS A 496 -2.94 6.85 10.44
N TRP A 497 -3.60 6.31 11.45
CA TRP A 497 -3.40 6.75 12.83
C TRP A 497 -2.00 6.43 13.35
N LYS A 498 -1.52 5.21 13.20
CA LYS A 498 -0.19 4.80 13.71
C LYS A 498 0.95 5.65 13.13
N TYR A 499 0.92 5.93 11.83
CA TYR A 499 1.94 6.71 11.12
C TYR A 499 1.76 8.23 11.29
N GLY A 500 0.55 8.72 11.46
CA GLY A 500 0.24 10.15 11.55
C GLY A 500 0.04 10.69 12.97
N ARG A 501 -0.32 9.83 13.92
CA ARG A 501 -0.63 10.15 15.33
C ARG A 501 -1.61 11.33 15.49
N ASP A 502 -2.62 11.38 14.61
CA ASP A 502 -3.70 12.36 14.71
C ASP A 502 -4.80 11.83 15.64
N THR A 503 -4.87 12.39 16.85
CA THR A 503 -5.85 12.00 17.88
C THR A 503 -7.28 12.36 17.48
N THR A 504 -7.47 13.41 16.68
CA THR A 504 -8.80 13.78 16.17
C THR A 504 -9.29 12.75 15.15
N PHE A 505 -8.44 12.34 14.23
CA PHE A 505 -8.73 11.26 13.28
C PHE A 505 -8.99 9.94 14.02
N LEU A 506 -8.17 9.62 15.03
CA LEU A 506 -8.39 8.46 15.88
C LEU A 506 -9.77 8.51 16.52
N ALA A 507 -10.10 9.57 17.22
CA ALA A 507 -11.32 9.70 18.01
C ALA A 507 -12.61 9.71 17.17
N LYS A 508 -12.56 10.29 15.94
CA LYS A 508 -13.73 10.51 15.08
C LYS A 508 -13.91 9.46 13.98
N THR A 509 -12.86 8.78 13.58
CA THR A 509 -12.89 7.88 12.42
C THR A 509 -12.34 6.49 12.73
N ALA A 510 -11.05 6.38 13.12
CA ALA A 510 -10.43 5.07 13.28
C ALA A 510 -11.03 4.28 14.45
N TYR A 511 -11.16 4.88 15.64
CA TYR A 511 -11.66 4.19 16.83
C TYR A 511 -13.12 3.72 16.68
N PRO A 512 -14.08 4.51 16.19
CA PRO A 512 -15.45 4.03 15.95
C PRO A 512 -15.52 2.83 15.01
N LEU A 513 -14.70 2.80 13.96
CA LEU A 513 -14.63 1.68 13.03
C LEU A 513 -14.00 0.45 13.69
N MET A 514 -12.86 0.60 14.37
CA MET A 514 -12.22 -0.48 15.14
C MET A 514 -13.17 -1.07 16.16
N ARG A 515 -13.92 -0.20 16.87
CA ARG A 515 -14.88 -0.62 17.88
C ARG A 515 -16.03 -1.42 17.27
N SER A 516 -16.56 -0.98 16.14
CA SER A 516 -17.63 -1.69 15.45
C SER A 516 -17.19 -3.06 14.91
N VAL A 517 -15.94 -3.16 14.44
CA VAL A 517 -15.36 -4.45 14.00
C VAL A 517 -15.07 -5.35 15.23
N ALA A 518 -14.60 -4.79 16.34
CA ALA A 518 -14.39 -5.56 17.57
C ALA A 518 -15.72 -6.09 18.16
N ASP A 519 -16.80 -5.31 18.10
CA ASP A 519 -18.13 -5.76 18.51
C ASP A 519 -18.61 -6.97 17.70
N PHE A 520 -18.28 -7.02 16.39
CA PHE A 520 -18.56 -8.18 15.56
C PHE A 520 -17.75 -9.40 16.01
N PHE A 521 -16.45 -9.24 16.24
CA PHE A 521 -15.58 -10.36 16.62
C PHE A 521 -15.80 -10.84 18.06
N ASP A 522 -16.23 -9.98 18.98
CA ASP A 522 -16.65 -10.40 20.32
C ASP A 522 -17.84 -11.38 20.27
N ASP A 523 -18.74 -11.23 19.29
CA ASP A 523 -19.86 -12.15 19.06
C ASP A 523 -19.41 -13.39 18.25
N TYR A 524 -18.42 -13.25 17.36
CA TYR A 524 -17.97 -14.28 16.42
C TYR A 524 -17.05 -15.33 17.07
N ILE A 525 -16.11 -14.93 17.94
CA ILE A 525 -15.09 -15.82 18.49
C ILE A 525 -15.68 -16.80 19.53
N GLY A 526 -16.69 -16.41 20.28
CA GLY A 526 -17.28 -17.24 21.32
C GLY A 526 -16.40 -17.41 22.57
N ALA A 527 -16.73 -18.41 23.39
CA ALA A 527 -16.00 -18.70 24.63
C ALA A 527 -14.72 -19.52 24.35
N PRO A 528 -13.68 -19.42 25.22
CA PRO A 528 -12.47 -20.21 25.04
C PRO A 528 -12.71 -21.70 25.23
N VAL A 529 -12.12 -22.53 24.36
CA VAL A 529 -12.13 -23.98 24.41
C VAL A 529 -10.78 -24.46 24.97
N ASN A 530 -10.81 -25.23 26.07
CA ASN A 530 -9.59 -25.67 26.79
C ASN A 530 -8.63 -24.51 27.15
N GLY A 531 -9.18 -23.33 27.50
CA GLY A 531 -8.42 -22.15 27.87
C GLY A 531 -7.82 -21.37 26.70
N ARG A 532 -8.22 -21.67 25.44
CA ARG A 532 -7.79 -20.96 24.23
C ARG A 532 -9.00 -20.50 23.41
N TYR A 533 -8.92 -19.28 22.90
CA TYR A 533 -9.87 -18.82 21.89
C TYR A 533 -9.51 -19.45 20.55
N GLU A 534 -10.47 -20.14 19.97
CA GLU A 534 -10.35 -20.80 18.67
C GLU A 534 -11.18 -20.04 17.64
N VAL A 535 -10.70 -20.00 16.39
CA VAL A 535 -11.41 -19.39 15.28
C VAL A 535 -11.86 -20.48 14.33
N TYR A 536 -13.14 -20.50 14.02
CA TYR A 536 -13.75 -21.48 13.12
C TYR A 536 -14.44 -20.78 11.95
N GLY A 537 -14.57 -21.47 10.83
CA GLY A 537 -15.48 -21.12 9.76
C GLY A 537 -15.08 -19.92 8.93
N SER A 538 -13.90 -19.36 9.10
CA SER A 538 -13.38 -18.41 8.13
C SER A 538 -12.91 -19.17 6.90
N VAL A 539 -13.44 -18.77 5.75
CA VAL A 539 -12.93 -19.20 4.46
C VAL A 539 -11.97 -18.11 4.00
N HIS A 540 -10.74 -18.44 3.67
CA HIS A 540 -9.83 -17.52 3.02
C HIS A 540 -9.86 -17.73 1.50
N GLU A 541 -9.46 -16.74 0.75
CA GLU A 541 -9.44 -16.82 -0.72
C GLU A 541 -8.69 -18.06 -1.22
N GLY A 542 -9.33 -18.83 -2.09
CA GLY A 542 -8.78 -20.06 -2.64
C GLY A 542 -9.01 -21.31 -1.79
N ALA A 543 -9.70 -21.19 -0.65
CA ALA A 543 -10.10 -22.33 0.17
C ALA A 543 -11.61 -22.54 0.12
N ASN A 544 -12.05 -23.75 -0.20
CA ASN A 544 -13.47 -24.13 -0.22
C ASN A 544 -13.90 -24.91 1.03
N TRP A 545 -13.16 -24.75 2.14
CA TRP A 545 -13.45 -25.45 3.38
C TRP A 545 -13.46 -24.47 4.55
N PHE A 546 -14.18 -24.83 5.58
CA PHE A 546 -14.12 -24.14 6.85
C PHE A 546 -12.81 -24.45 7.55
N ALA A 547 -11.99 -23.45 7.71
CA ALA A 547 -10.72 -23.55 8.40
C ALA A 547 -10.91 -23.50 9.92
N LYS A 548 -10.02 -24.15 10.66
CA LYS A 548 -9.89 -24.00 12.11
C LYS A 548 -8.55 -23.31 12.42
N ASN A 549 -8.59 -22.18 13.08
CA ASN A 549 -7.39 -21.44 13.48
C ASN A 549 -6.48 -21.13 12.28
N ASP A 550 -7.07 -20.63 11.19
CA ASP A 550 -6.29 -20.25 10.03
C ASP A 550 -5.38 -19.05 10.33
N MET A 551 -4.25 -19.02 9.65
CA MET A 551 -3.21 -18.01 9.85
C MET A 551 -3.71 -16.59 9.63
N PHE A 552 -4.60 -16.41 8.65
CA PHE A 552 -5.14 -15.11 8.29
C PHE A 552 -6.06 -14.56 9.38
N SER A 553 -7.01 -15.38 9.85
CA SER A 553 -7.95 -14.97 10.90
C SER A 553 -7.23 -14.73 12.22
N LEU A 554 -6.31 -15.63 12.60
CA LEU A 554 -5.51 -15.44 13.81
C LEU A 554 -4.69 -14.15 13.77
N GLY A 555 -4.11 -13.82 12.61
CA GLY A 555 -3.35 -12.59 12.40
C GLY A 555 -4.21 -11.33 12.47
N ALA A 556 -5.33 -11.34 11.78
CA ALA A 556 -6.28 -10.23 11.74
C ALA A 556 -6.86 -9.90 13.12
N ILE A 557 -7.31 -10.92 13.84
CA ILE A 557 -7.92 -10.77 15.16
C ILE A 557 -6.89 -10.25 16.18
N ARG A 558 -5.65 -10.78 16.17
CA ARG A 558 -4.57 -10.25 17.01
C ARG A 558 -4.26 -8.78 16.71
N PHE A 559 -4.23 -8.42 15.45
CA PHE A 559 -4.04 -7.02 15.05
C PHE A 559 -5.16 -6.14 15.61
N LEU A 560 -6.41 -6.50 15.38
CA LEU A 560 -7.58 -5.74 15.83
C LEU A 560 -7.53 -5.47 17.32
N TYR A 561 -7.41 -6.52 18.13
CA TYR A 561 -7.47 -6.37 19.60
C TYR A 561 -6.24 -5.67 20.18
N ARG A 562 -5.05 -5.87 19.61
CA ARG A 562 -3.86 -5.11 20.00
C ARG A 562 -4.03 -3.62 19.73
N GLU A 563 -4.49 -3.26 18.56
CA GLU A 563 -4.59 -1.86 18.17
C GLU A 563 -5.78 -1.15 18.84
N ILE A 564 -6.91 -1.84 19.09
CA ILE A 564 -8.04 -1.21 19.79
C ILE A 564 -7.73 -1.00 21.29
N VAL A 565 -6.99 -1.90 21.93
CA VAL A 565 -6.52 -1.69 23.31
C VAL A 565 -5.63 -0.45 23.37
N ALA A 566 -4.66 -0.32 22.46
CA ALA A 566 -3.78 0.84 22.38
C ALA A 566 -4.57 2.14 22.13
N ALA A 567 -5.50 2.13 21.21
CA ALA A 567 -6.36 3.28 20.87
C ALA A 567 -7.31 3.66 22.04
N SER A 568 -7.87 2.65 22.71
CA SER A 568 -8.71 2.84 23.90
C SER A 568 -7.94 3.52 25.03
N ILE A 569 -6.69 3.13 25.26
CA ILE A 569 -5.81 3.75 26.26
C ILE A 569 -5.53 5.19 25.88
N GLU A 570 -5.14 5.46 24.62
CA GLU A 570 -4.83 6.79 24.13
C GLU A 570 -6.00 7.76 24.26
N LEU A 571 -7.23 7.28 23.98
CA LEU A 571 -8.45 8.09 24.06
C LEU A 571 -9.11 8.11 25.46
N GLY A 572 -8.70 7.26 26.38
CA GLY A 572 -9.35 7.09 27.67
C GLY A 572 -10.78 6.53 27.57
N ARG A 573 -11.10 5.74 26.52
CA ARG A 573 -12.44 5.18 26.26
C ARG A 573 -12.51 3.69 26.56
N ASP A 574 -13.71 3.16 26.80
CA ASP A 574 -14.02 1.72 26.96
C ASP A 574 -13.04 0.98 27.89
N ALA A 575 -12.68 1.60 29.03
CA ALA A 575 -11.75 1.03 29.98
C ALA A 575 -12.22 -0.31 30.55
N ASP A 576 -13.54 -0.48 30.69
CA ASP A 576 -14.22 -1.68 31.15
C ASP A 576 -14.06 -2.88 30.19
N ARG A 577 -13.83 -2.62 28.91
CA ARG A 577 -13.68 -3.68 27.89
C ARG A 577 -12.24 -4.13 27.68
N ARG A 578 -11.26 -3.36 28.11
CA ARG A 578 -9.85 -3.68 27.88
C ARG A 578 -9.42 -5.03 28.43
N ALA A 579 -9.95 -5.40 29.59
CA ALA A 579 -9.64 -6.69 30.22
C ALA A 579 -10.10 -7.86 29.31
N HIS A 580 -11.27 -7.77 28.73
CA HIS A 580 -11.79 -8.77 27.79
C HIS A 580 -10.94 -8.83 26.50
N TRP A 581 -10.65 -7.68 25.88
CA TRP A 581 -9.82 -7.65 24.67
C TRP A 581 -8.40 -8.16 24.91
N GLN A 582 -7.84 -7.89 26.10
CA GLN A 582 -6.53 -8.40 26.49
C GLN A 582 -6.57 -9.91 26.75
N ASP A 583 -7.65 -10.40 27.35
CA ASP A 583 -7.86 -11.83 27.58
C ASP A 583 -7.90 -12.63 26.26
N ILE A 584 -8.60 -12.08 25.24
CA ILE A 584 -8.57 -12.68 23.89
C ILE A 584 -7.14 -12.73 23.33
N LEU A 585 -6.37 -11.64 23.46
CA LEU A 585 -4.98 -11.61 22.98
C LEU A 585 -4.09 -12.63 23.69
N ASP A 586 -4.23 -12.75 25.01
CA ASP A 586 -3.37 -13.60 25.83
C ASP A 586 -3.70 -15.09 25.65
N HIS A 587 -4.94 -15.41 25.31
CA HIS A 587 -5.43 -16.78 25.20
C HIS A 587 -5.81 -17.20 23.76
N MET A 588 -5.55 -16.35 22.73
CA MET A 588 -5.74 -16.76 21.33
C MET A 588 -4.88 -17.98 20.99
N SER A 589 -5.41 -18.91 20.19
CA SER A 589 -4.67 -20.06 19.67
C SER A 589 -3.39 -19.64 18.97
N GLU A 590 -2.32 -20.44 19.12
CA GLU A 590 -1.03 -20.15 18.47
C GLU A 590 -1.12 -20.40 16.96
N TYR A 591 -0.22 -19.78 16.20
CA TYR A 591 -0.10 -20.05 14.77
C TYR A 591 0.29 -21.50 14.51
N PRO A 592 -0.40 -22.21 13.63
CA PRO A 592 -0.11 -23.60 13.35
C PRO A 592 1.23 -23.77 12.63
N LEU A 593 2.11 -24.59 13.19
CA LEU A 593 3.41 -24.93 12.62
C LEU A 593 3.45 -26.41 12.23
N GLN A 594 4.34 -26.75 11.27
CA GLN A 594 4.64 -28.11 10.89
C GLN A 594 6.11 -28.29 10.51
N ALA A 595 6.58 -29.54 10.56
CA ALA A 595 7.88 -29.90 10.05
C ALA A 595 7.86 -30.03 8.51
N TRP A 596 8.95 -29.60 7.88
CA TRP A 596 9.23 -29.80 6.47
C TRP A 596 10.71 -30.21 6.32
N GLY A 597 10.97 -31.52 6.33
CA GLY A 597 12.32 -32.03 6.51
C GLY A 597 12.91 -31.55 7.83
N SER A 598 14.10 -30.96 7.77
CA SER A 598 14.76 -30.33 8.92
C SER A 598 14.26 -28.90 9.23
N LYS A 599 13.31 -28.39 8.47
CA LYS A 599 12.81 -27.01 8.58
C LYS A 599 11.44 -26.97 9.26
N VAL A 600 11.12 -25.84 9.88
CA VAL A 600 9.78 -25.53 10.36
C VAL A 600 9.11 -24.59 9.37
N THR A 601 7.84 -24.88 9.04
CA THR A 601 7.00 -24.03 8.18
C THR A 601 5.66 -23.77 8.86
N PHE A 602 4.95 -22.76 8.41
CA PHE A 602 3.54 -22.60 8.76
C PHE A 602 2.66 -23.63 8.03
N ARG A 603 1.53 -23.95 8.66
CA ARG A 603 0.36 -24.55 8.01
C ARG A 603 -0.66 -23.45 7.71
N PRO A 604 -1.52 -23.61 6.70
CA PRO A 604 -2.57 -22.62 6.43
C PRO A 604 -3.57 -22.53 7.60
N ASP A 605 -3.87 -23.64 8.24
CA ASP A 605 -4.74 -23.75 9.41
C ASP A 605 -4.33 -24.95 10.30
N ALA A 606 -5.06 -25.18 11.40
CA ALA A 606 -4.77 -26.25 12.35
C ALA A 606 -5.06 -27.66 11.81
N VAL A 607 -5.77 -27.81 10.70
CA VAL A 607 -6.24 -29.09 10.15
C VAL A 607 -5.52 -29.48 8.87
N HIS A 608 -5.35 -28.53 7.93
CA HIS A 608 -4.85 -28.80 6.58
C HIS A 608 -3.35 -28.58 6.45
N ASP A 609 -2.68 -29.36 5.64
CA ASP A 609 -1.29 -29.15 5.25
C ASP A 609 -1.18 -28.07 4.15
N VAL A 610 -0.06 -27.32 4.11
CA VAL A 610 0.29 -26.40 3.02
C VAL A 610 0.18 -27.08 1.66
N MET A 611 0.56 -28.36 1.56
CA MET A 611 0.51 -29.11 0.31
C MET A 611 -0.92 -29.42 -0.14
N GLU A 612 -1.81 -29.74 0.79
CA GLU A 612 -3.24 -29.94 0.47
C GLU A 612 -3.88 -28.64 0.01
N ALA A 613 -3.58 -27.52 0.68
CA ALA A 613 -4.05 -26.21 0.28
C ALA A 613 -3.56 -25.80 -1.11
N LEU A 614 -2.33 -26.15 -1.48
CA LEU A 614 -1.76 -25.88 -2.80
C LEU A 614 -2.35 -26.76 -3.92
N HIS A 615 -2.85 -27.95 -3.58
CA HIS A 615 -3.43 -28.91 -4.54
C HIS A 615 -4.90 -28.62 -4.84
N TYR A 616 -5.63 -28.02 -3.91
CA TYR A 616 -7.08 -28.07 -3.91
C TYR A 616 -7.77 -27.27 -5.04
N GLN A 617 -7.12 -26.29 -5.67
CA GLN A 617 -7.74 -25.52 -6.77
C GLN A 617 -6.80 -25.21 -7.94
N GLY A 618 -5.82 -26.02 -8.20
CA GLY A 618 -4.94 -25.78 -9.36
C GLY A 618 -4.17 -24.46 -9.26
N GLY A 619 -4.04 -23.89 -8.07
CA GLY A 619 -3.41 -22.61 -7.83
C GLY A 619 -3.74 -21.99 -6.48
N ALA A 620 -4.25 -22.76 -5.51
CA ALA A 620 -4.55 -22.25 -4.17
C ALA A 620 -3.34 -21.51 -3.60
N ARG A 621 -3.56 -20.26 -3.26
CA ARG A 621 -2.57 -19.34 -2.75
C ARG A 621 -2.21 -19.72 -1.33
N ASN A 622 -0.94 -19.56 -0.94
CA ASN A 622 -0.56 -19.52 0.46
C ASN A 622 -1.07 -18.23 1.15
N THR A 623 -2.27 -17.78 0.76
CA THR A 623 -2.84 -16.51 1.22
C THR A 623 -2.95 -16.45 2.72
N GLY A 624 -3.33 -17.56 3.36
CA GLY A 624 -3.41 -17.63 4.82
C GLY A 624 -2.10 -17.28 5.52
N VAL A 625 -0.98 -17.74 5.01
CA VAL A 625 0.34 -17.50 5.62
C VAL A 625 0.83 -16.09 5.30
N MET A 626 0.57 -15.57 4.11
CA MET A 626 1.03 -14.25 3.67
C MET A 626 0.46 -13.10 4.50
N PHE A 627 -0.74 -13.25 5.04
CA PHE A 627 -1.42 -12.18 5.76
C PHE A 627 -0.95 -11.94 7.20
N THR A 628 -0.20 -12.86 7.80
CA THR A 628 0.32 -12.66 9.17
C THR A 628 1.24 -11.44 9.28
N THR A 629 2.01 -11.16 8.25
CA THR A 629 2.92 -10.00 8.21
C THR A 629 2.22 -8.71 7.86
N THR A 630 1.18 -8.77 7.02
CA THR A 630 0.35 -7.61 6.67
C THR A 630 -0.30 -7.00 7.91
N PHE A 631 -0.71 -7.83 8.88
CA PHE A 631 -1.28 -7.38 10.15
C PHE A 631 -0.22 -7.07 11.23
N ASP A 632 1.00 -6.75 10.88
CA ASP A 632 2.09 -6.39 11.80
C ASP A 632 2.38 -7.46 12.88
N ASN A 633 2.08 -8.74 12.61
CA ASN A 633 2.28 -9.82 13.58
C ASN A 633 3.67 -10.48 13.50
N ILE A 634 4.36 -10.30 12.39
CA ILE A 634 5.74 -10.77 12.22
C ILE A 634 6.67 -9.57 12.12
N SER A 635 7.61 -9.48 13.03
CA SER A 635 8.62 -8.43 13.12
C SER A 635 9.90 -8.98 13.73
N HIS A 636 10.90 -8.15 13.86
CA HIS A 636 12.15 -8.50 14.56
C HIS A 636 11.94 -8.85 16.04
N ARG A 637 10.83 -8.40 16.66
CA ARG A 637 10.47 -8.75 18.04
C ARG A 637 9.65 -10.04 18.17
N THR A 638 9.22 -10.61 17.04
CA THR A 638 8.49 -11.89 17.04
C THR A 638 9.45 -13.04 17.37
N LEU A 639 8.91 -14.11 17.93
CA LEU A 639 9.68 -15.33 18.20
C LEU A 639 10.49 -15.74 16.97
N PRO A 640 11.79 -16.03 17.10
CA PRO A 640 12.63 -16.43 15.98
C PRO A 640 12.08 -17.62 15.19
N ALA A 641 11.43 -18.57 15.87
CA ALA A 641 10.77 -19.70 15.23
C ALA A 641 9.71 -19.28 14.20
N TYR A 642 8.92 -18.24 14.48
CA TYR A 642 7.92 -17.72 13.53
C TYR A 642 8.58 -17.00 12.34
N ARG A 643 9.64 -16.24 12.60
CA ARG A 643 10.40 -15.58 11.51
C ARG A 643 11.03 -16.63 10.58
N LEU A 644 11.65 -17.65 11.16
CA LEU A 644 12.24 -18.75 10.41
C LEU A 644 11.16 -19.55 9.66
N ALA A 645 10.02 -19.84 10.30
CA ALA A 645 8.89 -20.51 9.65
C ALA A 645 8.37 -19.69 8.47
N THR A 646 8.35 -18.35 8.58
CA THR A 646 7.99 -17.47 7.48
C THR A 646 8.92 -17.65 6.29
N CYS A 647 10.24 -17.54 6.50
CA CYS A 647 11.24 -17.71 5.44
C CYS A 647 11.17 -19.12 4.80
N ASN A 648 11.04 -20.16 5.62
CA ASN A 648 10.95 -21.53 5.13
C ASN A 648 9.63 -21.78 4.36
N THR A 649 8.53 -21.16 4.76
CA THR A 649 7.26 -21.26 4.05
C THR A 649 7.35 -20.60 2.68
N LEU A 650 8.06 -19.47 2.58
CA LEU A 650 8.35 -18.83 1.29
C LEU A 650 9.18 -19.71 0.36
N ASP A 651 10.24 -20.34 0.91
CA ASP A 651 11.08 -21.28 0.15
C ASP A 651 10.26 -22.48 -0.32
N ARG A 652 9.43 -23.06 0.57
CA ARG A 652 8.56 -24.19 0.26
C ARG A 652 7.54 -23.86 -0.83
N GLY A 653 6.87 -22.73 -0.73
CA GLY A 653 5.90 -22.29 -1.72
C GLY A 653 6.53 -22.08 -3.11
N ASN A 654 7.71 -21.47 -3.17
CA ASN A 654 8.43 -21.23 -4.42
C ASN A 654 8.93 -22.55 -5.07
N MET A 655 9.32 -23.53 -4.27
CA MET A 655 9.80 -24.82 -4.77
C MET A 655 8.70 -25.63 -5.48
N PHE A 656 7.47 -25.62 -4.97
CA PHE A 656 6.36 -26.41 -5.52
C PHE A 656 5.59 -25.72 -6.64
N HIS A 657 5.61 -24.38 -6.71
CA HIS A 657 4.88 -23.60 -7.71
C HIS A 657 5.69 -22.44 -8.28
N PRO A 658 6.83 -22.71 -8.96
CA PRO A 658 7.68 -21.62 -9.49
C PRO A 658 7.00 -20.79 -10.58
N GLN A 659 5.84 -21.21 -11.11
CA GLN A 659 5.15 -20.56 -12.24
C GLN A 659 3.68 -20.21 -11.95
N ARG A 660 3.20 -20.34 -10.72
CA ARG A 660 1.78 -20.11 -10.38
C ARG A 660 1.62 -19.14 -9.20
N TRP A 661 0.39 -18.74 -8.97
CA TRP A 661 -0.16 -17.74 -8.02
C TRP A 661 0.44 -17.67 -6.60
N CYS A 662 1.35 -18.54 -6.22
CA CYS A 662 1.95 -18.64 -4.88
C CYS A 662 3.45 -18.38 -4.84
N GLY A 663 4.05 -17.90 -5.93
CA GLY A 663 5.49 -17.70 -6.00
C GLY A 663 5.86 -16.23 -6.23
N TRP A 664 7.16 -15.94 -6.24
CA TRP A 664 7.71 -14.65 -6.61
C TRP A 664 7.27 -14.15 -8.00
N GLN A 665 6.47 -14.94 -8.72
CA GLN A 665 5.99 -14.67 -10.08
C GLN A 665 4.54 -14.16 -10.13
N ASN A 666 3.93 -13.85 -8.99
CA ASN A 666 2.61 -13.22 -8.95
C ASN A 666 2.72 -11.73 -8.57
N GLY A 667 2.28 -10.84 -9.46
CA GLY A 667 2.28 -9.39 -9.22
C GLY A 667 1.35 -8.96 -8.09
N ASN A 668 0.33 -9.74 -7.77
CA ASN A 668 -0.54 -9.48 -6.62
C ASN A 668 0.22 -9.63 -5.30
N ASP A 669 1.29 -10.42 -5.27
CA ASP A 669 2.02 -10.76 -4.05
C ASP A 669 3.02 -9.68 -3.62
N PHE A 670 3.21 -8.61 -4.40
CA PHE A 670 4.13 -7.54 -4.03
C PHE A 670 3.81 -6.93 -2.67
N GLY A 671 2.55 -6.64 -2.39
CA GLY A 671 2.13 -6.09 -1.10
C GLY A 671 1.96 -7.12 0.01
N MET A 672 2.10 -8.39 -0.30
CA MET A 672 1.90 -9.50 0.65
C MET A 672 3.19 -10.29 0.84
N MET A 673 3.50 -11.19 -0.07
CA MET A 673 4.60 -12.12 0.04
C MET A 673 5.98 -11.43 0.07
N PHE A 674 6.18 -10.41 -0.77
CA PHE A 674 7.42 -9.64 -0.76
C PHE A 674 7.57 -8.80 0.51
N VAL A 675 6.49 -8.20 1.00
CA VAL A 675 6.48 -7.49 2.29
C VAL A 675 6.75 -8.45 3.45
N MET A 676 6.14 -9.63 3.43
CA MET A 676 6.37 -10.69 4.39
C MET A 676 7.85 -11.09 4.42
N ALA A 677 8.45 -11.31 3.26
CA ALA A 677 9.84 -11.68 3.11
C ALA A 677 10.77 -10.65 3.77
N VAL A 678 10.61 -9.37 3.44
CA VAL A 678 11.48 -8.32 3.99
C VAL A 678 11.27 -8.12 5.50
N ARG A 679 10.06 -8.26 6.00
CA ARG A 679 9.77 -8.14 7.45
C ARG A 679 10.28 -9.33 8.26
N ALA A 680 10.31 -10.53 7.67
CA ALA A 680 10.87 -11.72 8.30
C ALA A 680 12.41 -11.77 8.23
N GLY A 681 13.05 -10.93 7.44
CA GLY A 681 14.50 -10.93 7.23
C GLY A 681 14.96 -11.93 6.18
N TYR A 682 14.11 -12.25 5.18
CA TYR A 682 14.52 -13.05 4.02
C TYR A 682 15.65 -12.35 3.25
N PRO A 683 16.62 -13.08 2.66
CA PRO A 683 17.79 -12.46 2.01
C PRO A 683 17.41 -11.38 0.98
N ALA A 684 17.91 -10.16 1.20
CA ALA A 684 17.54 -8.97 0.42
C ALA A 684 17.89 -9.10 -1.06
N ASP A 685 19.05 -9.68 -1.37
CA ASP A 685 19.51 -9.94 -2.74
C ASP A 685 18.50 -10.82 -3.52
N ARG A 686 17.93 -11.83 -2.87
CA ARG A 686 16.90 -12.70 -3.46
C ARG A 686 15.59 -11.95 -3.70
N VAL A 687 15.18 -11.09 -2.76
CA VAL A 687 13.98 -10.24 -2.92
C VAL A 687 14.18 -9.28 -4.08
N ILE A 688 15.32 -8.61 -4.16
CA ILE A 688 15.66 -7.69 -5.26
C ILE A 688 15.68 -8.43 -6.60
N GLN A 689 16.29 -9.61 -6.66
CA GLN A 689 16.29 -10.44 -7.88
C GLN A 689 14.87 -10.85 -8.30
N ALA A 690 14.02 -11.22 -7.33
CA ALA A 690 12.64 -11.57 -7.61
C ALA A 690 11.83 -10.37 -8.14
N ILE A 691 12.03 -9.16 -7.58
CA ILE A 691 11.44 -7.92 -8.10
C ILE A 691 11.91 -7.66 -9.54
N LYS A 692 13.21 -7.72 -9.80
CA LYS A 692 13.82 -7.47 -11.13
C LYS A 692 13.46 -8.55 -12.16
N GLY A 693 13.01 -9.72 -11.71
CA GLY A 693 12.44 -10.76 -12.58
C GLY A 693 11.15 -10.30 -13.28
N TRP A 694 10.45 -9.33 -12.72
CA TRP A 694 9.30 -8.67 -13.33
C TRP A 694 9.76 -7.56 -14.27
N LYS A 695 9.63 -7.82 -15.58
CA LYS A 695 9.93 -6.78 -16.57
C LYS A 695 8.83 -5.72 -16.55
N PRO A 696 9.19 -4.43 -16.40
CA PRO A 696 8.21 -3.36 -16.52
C PRO A 696 7.59 -3.32 -17.92
N GLU A 697 6.32 -2.93 -17.97
CA GLU A 697 5.64 -2.57 -19.22
C GLU A 697 6.24 -1.27 -19.81
N PRO A 698 5.90 -0.91 -21.06
CA PRO A 698 6.42 0.30 -21.69
C PRO A 698 6.25 1.58 -20.89
N ASN A 699 5.26 1.66 -20.02
CA ASN A 699 5.00 2.80 -19.12
C ASN A 699 5.74 2.73 -17.79
N GLY A 700 6.63 1.76 -17.59
CA GLY A 700 7.48 1.63 -16.41
C GLY A 700 6.85 0.91 -15.21
N ILE A 701 5.56 0.56 -15.24
CA ILE A 701 4.92 -0.21 -14.17
C ILE A 701 4.94 -1.70 -14.46
N VAL A 702 4.79 -2.50 -13.41
CA VAL A 702 4.56 -3.94 -13.55
C VAL A 702 3.06 -4.18 -13.73
N SER A 703 2.69 -4.98 -14.71
CA SER A 703 1.32 -5.46 -14.88
C SER A 703 1.30 -6.99 -15.00
N GLN A 704 0.14 -7.57 -14.76
CA GLN A 704 -0.06 -9.01 -14.88
C GLN A 704 -1.28 -9.30 -15.73
N LYS A 705 -1.19 -10.35 -16.56
CA LYS A 705 -2.23 -10.70 -17.53
C LYS A 705 -3.56 -11.11 -16.89
N ASP A 706 -3.51 -11.80 -15.76
CA ASP A 706 -4.67 -12.46 -15.15
C ASP A 706 -4.97 -11.98 -13.70
N GLY A 707 -4.49 -10.83 -13.32
CA GLY A 707 -4.63 -10.19 -12.01
C GLY A 707 -3.57 -9.11 -11.92
N GLY A 708 -3.46 -8.40 -10.83
CA GLY A 708 -2.47 -7.34 -10.71
C GLY A 708 -2.96 -6.03 -11.36
N GLY A 709 -3.90 -5.38 -10.68
CA GLY A 709 -4.30 -4.01 -10.95
C GLY A 709 -3.33 -3.03 -10.28
N ILE A 710 -3.87 -1.94 -9.74
CA ILE A 710 -3.07 -0.95 -9.03
C ILE A 710 -2.43 -1.51 -7.74
N GLU A 711 -2.86 -2.67 -7.25
CA GLU A 711 -2.25 -3.37 -6.11
C GLU A 711 -0.79 -3.78 -6.34
N THR A 712 -0.31 -3.85 -7.59
CA THR A 712 1.12 -4.03 -7.86
C THR A 712 1.98 -2.95 -7.21
N ALA A 713 1.39 -1.81 -6.85
CA ALA A 713 2.04 -0.76 -6.06
C ALA A 713 2.48 -1.22 -4.65
N GLY A 714 2.03 -2.38 -4.17
CA GLY A 714 2.58 -3.01 -2.97
C GLY A 714 4.10 -3.21 -2.99
N ILE A 715 4.71 -3.23 -4.17
CA ILE A 715 6.17 -3.25 -4.36
C ILE A 715 6.88 -2.10 -3.64
N ILE A 716 6.22 -0.95 -3.48
CA ILE A 716 6.76 0.21 -2.76
C ILE A 716 7.08 -0.19 -1.31
N GLU A 717 6.15 -0.89 -0.63
CA GLU A 717 6.36 -1.31 0.76
C GLU A 717 7.43 -2.41 0.87
N ALA A 718 7.53 -3.30 -0.10
CA ALA A 718 8.61 -4.28 -0.14
C ALA A 718 9.98 -3.60 -0.20
N ILE A 719 10.13 -2.55 -1.03
CA ILE A 719 11.38 -1.77 -1.12
C ILE A 719 11.58 -0.95 0.15
N ASN A 720 10.55 -0.24 0.64
CA ASN A 720 10.62 0.53 1.88
C ASN A 720 11.04 -0.35 3.05
N GLY A 721 10.48 -1.56 3.18
CA GLY A 721 10.77 -2.48 4.28
C GLY A 721 12.22 -3.00 4.29
N MET A 722 12.94 -2.93 3.18
CA MET A 722 14.38 -3.20 3.15
C MET A 722 15.19 -2.02 3.72
N LEU A 723 14.66 -0.80 3.64
CA LEU A 723 15.33 0.45 4.04
C LEU A 723 14.93 0.90 5.45
N LEU A 724 13.65 0.79 5.79
CA LEU A 724 13.07 1.29 7.04
C LEU A 724 11.94 0.38 7.51
N GLN A 725 12.02 -0.13 8.73
CA GLN A 725 10.91 -0.83 9.40
C GLN A 725 10.59 -0.18 10.73
N SER A 726 9.30 -0.12 11.09
CA SER A 726 8.85 0.46 12.37
C SER A 726 7.49 -0.07 12.85
N GLN A 727 6.93 -1.10 12.22
CA GLN A 727 5.58 -1.60 12.47
C GLN A 727 5.33 -2.05 13.92
N ASP A 728 6.38 -2.48 14.62
CA ASP A 728 6.36 -2.90 16.04
C ASP A 728 6.75 -1.77 17.01
N GLY A 729 6.79 -0.53 16.54
CA GLY A 729 7.13 0.65 17.34
C GLY A 729 8.63 0.93 17.48
N VAL A 730 9.50 0.11 16.89
CA VAL A 730 10.96 0.31 16.89
C VAL A 730 11.43 0.68 15.49
N ILE A 731 12.08 1.82 15.36
CA ILE A 731 12.67 2.27 14.09
C ILE A 731 13.95 1.47 13.83
N ARG A 732 13.99 0.76 12.69
CA ARG A 732 15.14 0.01 12.20
C ARG A 732 15.55 0.54 10.85
N ILE A 733 16.80 0.91 10.73
CA ILE A 733 17.41 1.50 9.51
C ILE A 733 18.20 0.42 8.80
N PHE A 734 17.91 0.22 7.50
CA PHE A 734 18.49 -0.82 6.65
C PHE A 734 18.40 -2.24 7.26
N PRO A 735 17.24 -2.64 7.84
CA PRO A 735 17.11 -3.91 8.54
C PRO A 735 17.30 -5.12 7.62
N ASN A 736 17.00 -4.95 6.33
CA ASN A 736 17.07 -6.02 5.33
C ASN A 736 17.63 -5.52 3.99
N TRP A 737 18.64 -4.66 4.01
CA TRP A 737 19.29 -4.15 2.78
C TRP A 737 20.48 -5.00 2.37
N ASP A 738 20.73 -5.11 1.05
CA ASP A 738 21.93 -5.75 0.51
C ASP A 738 23.18 -4.93 0.89
N ARG A 739 24.02 -5.51 1.75
CA ARG A 739 25.19 -4.85 2.31
C ARG A 739 26.32 -4.61 1.29
N SER A 740 26.17 -5.12 0.06
CA SER A 740 27.12 -4.85 -1.05
C SER A 740 26.78 -3.61 -1.87
N VAL A 741 25.62 -2.97 -1.62
CA VAL A 741 25.09 -1.87 -2.42
C VAL A 741 24.86 -0.63 -1.58
N ASP A 742 25.28 0.55 -2.07
CA ASP A 742 25.00 1.85 -1.44
C ASP A 742 23.49 2.13 -1.44
N ALA A 743 23.02 2.80 -0.38
CA ALA A 743 21.63 3.23 -0.29
C ALA A 743 21.50 4.53 0.52
N GLU A 744 20.61 5.39 0.06
CA GLU A 744 20.19 6.58 0.79
C GLU A 744 18.68 6.73 0.70
N PHE A 745 18.07 7.19 1.78
CA PHE A 745 16.70 7.64 1.76
C PHE A 745 16.52 8.88 2.62
N GLN A 746 15.57 9.71 2.26
CA GLN A 746 15.25 10.91 2.99
C GLN A 746 13.75 11.03 3.21
N ARG A 747 13.39 11.36 4.46
CA ARG A 747 12.00 11.61 4.90
C ARG A 747 11.04 10.42 4.69
N LEU A 748 11.55 9.17 4.71
CA LEU A 748 10.66 8.04 4.88
C LEU A 748 9.98 8.13 6.25
N ARG A 749 8.71 7.79 6.30
CA ARG A 749 7.88 7.91 7.51
C ARG A 749 7.88 6.62 8.32
N SER A 750 8.03 6.73 9.61
CA SER A 750 7.83 5.62 10.55
C SER A 750 6.57 5.79 11.40
N VAL A 751 6.15 4.70 12.02
CA VAL A 751 5.16 4.71 13.10
C VAL A 751 5.59 5.70 14.19
N GLY A 752 4.65 6.40 14.83
CA GLY A 752 4.94 7.43 15.83
C GLY A 752 5.08 8.83 15.27
N ALA A 753 4.83 9.05 13.98
CA ALA A 753 4.93 10.33 13.28
C ALA A 753 6.36 10.88 13.25
N PHE A 754 7.31 10.04 12.83
CA PHE A 754 8.69 10.45 12.57
C PHE A 754 9.01 10.41 11.07
N LEU A 755 9.81 11.36 10.60
CA LEU A 755 10.42 11.32 9.27
C LEU A 755 11.90 10.98 9.44
N VAL A 756 12.32 9.94 8.76
CA VAL A 756 13.65 9.33 8.89
C VAL A 756 14.46 9.56 7.63
N GLY A 757 15.72 9.93 7.78
CA GLY A 757 16.69 9.98 6.69
C GLY A 757 17.97 9.26 7.12
N ALA A 758 18.52 8.46 6.21
CA ALA A 758 19.77 7.73 6.48
C ALA A 758 20.50 7.39 5.19
N ARG A 759 21.82 7.16 5.30
CA ARG A 759 22.67 6.71 4.22
C ARG A 759 23.51 5.51 4.67
N TYR A 760 23.57 4.50 3.82
CA TYR A 760 24.43 3.35 3.94
C TYR A 760 25.51 3.37 2.86
N ARG A 761 26.76 3.13 3.27
CA ARG A 761 27.94 3.02 2.39
C ARG A 761 28.44 1.59 2.40
N ALA A 762 28.35 0.92 1.25
CA ALA A 762 28.82 -0.46 1.08
C ALA A 762 30.33 -0.61 1.28
N ALA A 763 31.12 0.35 0.78
CA ALA A 763 32.59 0.34 0.86
C ALA A 763 33.14 0.23 2.29
N GLY A 764 32.40 0.69 3.30
CA GLY A 764 32.81 0.59 4.71
C GLY A 764 31.83 -0.20 5.56
N ARG A 765 30.73 -0.66 4.99
CA ARG A 765 29.56 -1.20 5.71
C ARG A 765 29.06 -0.26 6.81
N ILE A 766 29.03 1.03 6.51
CA ILE A 766 28.78 2.10 7.48
C ILE A 766 27.44 2.74 7.20
N VAL A 767 26.63 2.87 8.25
CA VAL A 767 25.48 3.79 8.25
C VAL A 767 25.99 5.16 8.69
N ASP A 768 25.76 6.17 7.87
CA ASP A 768 26.08 7.55 8.16
C ASP A 768 24.82 8.45 8.07
N SER A 769 24.91 9.66 8.56
CA SER A 769 23.90 10.71 8.35
C SER A 769 22.48 10.33 8.80
N VAL A 770 22.32 9.69 9.95
CA VAL A 770 20.97 9.35 10.47
C VAL A 770 20.30 10.58 11.06
N ARG A 771 19.10 10.88 10.55
CA ARG A 771 18.27 12.01 10.96
C ARG A 771 16.86 11.57 11.28
N ILE A 772 16.30 12.07 12.37
CA ILE A 772 14.91 11.84 12.80
C ILE A 772 14.23 13.20 12.99
N PHE A 773 13.21 13.47 12.19
CA PHE A 773 12.34 14.62 12.45
C PHE A 773 11.10 14.13 13.17
N SER A 774 10.82 14.70 14.34
CA SER A 774 9.64 14.39 15.14
C SER A 774 8.52 15.35 14.81
N GLU A 775 7.42 14.89 14.24
CA GLU A 775 6.26 15.75 13.93
C GLU A 775 5.40 16.03 15.16
N ARG A 776 5.33 15.11 16.11
CA ARG A 776 4.35 15.15 17.21
C ARG A 776 4.99 15.14 18.62
N GLY A 777 6.29 14.98 18.73
CA GLY A 777 6.98 14.97 20.04
C GLY A 777 6.85 13.63 20.79
N ASN A 778 6.52 12.54 20.09
CA ASN A 778 6.42 11.22 20.70
C ASN A 778 7.82 10.70 21.14
N PRO A 779 7.92 9.84 22.16
CA PRO A 779 9.16 9.12 22.44
C PRO A 779 9.60 8.33 21.20
N CYS A 780 10.90 8.42 20.87
CA CYS A 780 11.48 7.70 19.75
C CYS A 780 12.23 6.47 20.26
N VAL A 781 11.84 5.29 19.75
CA VAL A 781 12.51 4.02 20.02
C VAL A 781 13.19 3.56 18.75
N MET A 782 14.50 3.29 18.83
CA MET A 782 15.29 2.85 17.69
C MET A 782 16.15 1.66 18.04
N GLN A 783 16.37 0.78 17.07
CA GLN A 783 17.49 -0.15 17.09
C GLN A 783 18.75 0.58 16.65
N SER A 784 19.88 0.34 17.33
CA SER A 784 21.17 0.92 16.96
C SER A 784 21.52 0.54 15.50
N PRO A 785 21.74 1.53 14.61
CA PRO A 785 22.21 1.25 13.26
C PRO A 785 23.74 1.04 13.20
N PHE A 786 24.43 1.10 14.35
CA PHE A 786 25.88 1.03 14.44
C PHE A 786 26.30 -0.23 15.21
N ASP A 787 26.94 -1.15 14.54
CA ASP A 787 27.37 -2.44 15.10
C ASP A 787 28.21 -2.27 16.37
N GLY A 788 27.58 -2.40 17.55
CA GLY A 788 28.25 -2.40 18.85
C GLY A 788 28.93 -1.09 19.29
N ALA A 789 28.77 -0.02 18.53
CA ALA A 789 29.34 1.30 18.88
C ALA A 789 28.41 2.09 19.81
N GLY A 790 28.95 3.02 20.56
CA GLY A 790 28.19 3.99 21.33
C GLY A 790 27.37 4.93 20.44
N ILE A 791 26.30 5.51 21.01
CA ILE A 791 25.34 6.37 20.29
C ILE A 791 25.27 7.73 20.97
N THR A 792 25.28 8.78 20.16
CA THR A 792 24.89 10.11 20.59
C THR A 792 23.66 10.57 19.81
N VAL A 793 22.77 11.25 20.50
CA VAL A 793 21.61 11.94 19.91
C VAL A 793 21.75 13.43 20.23
N THR A 794 21.69 14.27 19.21
CA THR A 794 21.75 15.72 19.36
C THR A 794 20.58 16.40 18.65
N ARG A 795 20.11 17.49 19.19
CA ARG A 795 19.14 18.36 18.52
C ARG A 795 19.85 19.12 17.40
N ALA A 796 19.28 19.08 16.18
CA ALA A 796 19.88 19.77 15.03
C ALA A 796 19.78 21.30 15.11
N ASP A 797 18.78 21.83 15.83
CA ASP A 797 18.54 23.26 15.98
C ASP A 797 19.47 23.94 17.00
N THR A 798 19.86 23.23 18.06
CA THR A 798 20.65 23.77 19.17
C THR A 798 22.01 23.12 19.34
N GLY A 799 22.26 21.97 18.72
CA GLY A 799 23.44 21.13 18.98
C GLY A 799 23.45 20.45 20.35
N GLN A 800 22.39 20.60 21.15
CA GLN A 800 22.30 20.05 22.49
C GLN A 800 22.18 18.53 22.45
N ALA A 801 22.97 17.84 23.27
CA ALA A 801 22.85 16.40 23.47
C ALA A 801 21.54 16.04 24.19
N VAL A 802 20.94 14.93 23.78
CA VAL A 802 19.69 14.39 24.34
C VAL A 802 20.02 13.13 25.13
N SER A 803 19.52 13.06 26.35
CA SER A 803 19.64 11.86 27.18
C SER A 803 18.88 10.70 26.53
N LEU A 804 19.50 9.53 26.51
CA LEU A 804 18.90 8.31 26.02
C LEU A 804 18.92 7.21 27.08
N VAL A 805 17.97 6.31 26.98
CA VAL A 805 17.95 5.05 27.72
C VAL A 805 18.24 3.94 26.72
N GLN A 806 19.27 3.16 26.97
CA GLN A 806 19.66 2.05 26.09
C GLN A 806 19.39 0.73 26.78
N GLU A 807 18.70 -0.14 26.07
CA GLU A 807 18.44 -1.53 26.45
C GLU A 807 18.85 -2.43 25.27
N ASP A 808 19.87 -3.24 25.46
CA ASP A 808 20.47 -4.05 24.40
C ASP A 808 20.97 -3.21 23.20
N ASP A 809 20.48 -3.55 22.03
CA ASP A 809 20.69 -2.83 20.77
C ASP A 809 19.62 -1.77 20.48
N GLU A 810 18.65 -1.61 21.39
CA GLU A 810 17.61 -0.60 21.28
C GLU A 810 17.89 0.58 22.21
N PHE A 811 17.52 1.78 21.77
CA PHE A 811 17.62 2.98 22.60
C PHE A 811 16.37 3.86 22.44
N THR A 812 16.01 4.51 23.53
CA THR A 812 14.84 5.41 23.60
C THR A 812 15.29 6.81 24.02
N PHE A 813 14.75 7.81 23.35
CA PHE A 813 14.94 9.20 23.74
C PHE A 813 13.63 10.00 23.59
N ARG A 814 13.50 11.05 24.39
CA ARG A 814 12.35 11.96 24.32
C ARG A 814 12.55 12.94 23.17
N THR A 815 11.47 13.18 22.42
CA THR A 815 11.48 14.18 21.35
C THR A 815 10.58 15.37 21.65
N THR A 816 10.80 16.45 20.95
CA THR A 816 9.94 17.64 20.91
C THR A 816 9.33 17.73 19.53
N ALA A 817 8.07 18.11 19.43
CA ALA A 817 7.41 18.29 18.14
C ALA A 817 8.14 19.31 17.26
N THR A 818 8.21 19.05 15.95
CA THR A 818 8.85 19.89 14.92
C THR A 818 10.38 20.06 15.07
N VAL A 819 11.04 19.16 15.80
CA VAL A 819 12.50 19.16 15.98
C VAL A 819 13.15 17.99 15.23
N THR A 820 14.30 18.26 14.59
CA THR A 820 15.17 17.25 13.99
C THR A 820 16.25 16.81 14.98
N TYR A 821 16.50 15.52 15.02
CA TYR A 821 17.55 14.89 15.81
C TYR A 821 18.57 14.25 14.88
N LEU A 822 19.85 14.40 15.23
CA LEU A 822 20.98 13.76 14.56
C LEU A 822 21.45 12.62 15.46
N ILE A 823 21.55 11.43 14.88
CA ILE A 823 22.04 10.24 15.56
C ILE A 823 23.40 9.91 14.96
N ALA A 824 24.41 9.86 15.80
CA ALA A 824 25.79 9.63 15.39
C ALA A 824 26.43 8.51 16.21
N ARG A 825 27.40 7.85 15.58
CA ARG A 825 28.29 6.90 16.24
C ARG A 825 29.27 7.65 17.12
N THR A 826 29.51 7.14 18.33
CA THR A 826 30.65 7.55 19.16
C THR A 826 31.70 6.48 19.09
N ASP A 827 32.92 6.85 18.72
CA ASP A 827 34.06 5.91 18.59
C ASP A 827 34.62 5.44 19.93
N SER A 828 34.01 5.88 21.03
CA SER A 828 34.40 5.50 22.38
C SER A 828 33.18 5.47 23.30
N ALA A 829 32.53 4.33 23.47
CA ALA A 829 32.03 4.03 24.80
C ALA A 829 33.30 3.80 25.67
N PRO A 830 33.57 4.58 26.72
CA PRO A 830 34.62 4.22 27.63
C PRO A 830 34.25 2.88 28.26
N VAL A 831 34.90 1.80 27.87
CA VAL A 831 34.86 0.57 28.63
C VAL A 831 35.40 0.94 29.99
N ALA A 832 34.53 0.91 31.02
CA ALA A 832 34.98 1.19 32.38
C ALA A 832 36.14 0.27 32.67
N ILE A 833 37.27 0.82 33.16
CA ILE A 833 38.45 0.03 33.48
C ILE A 833 38.02 -1.11 34.41
N GLY A 834 38.28 -2.37 34.02
CA GLY A 834 37.87 -3.55 34.76
C GLY A 834 36.46 -4.09 34.42
N ALA A 835 35.73 -3.50 33.49
CA ALA A 835 34.46 -4.09 33.01
C ALA A 835 34.67 -5.44 32.27
N PRO A 836 33.71 -6.34 32.29
CA PRO A 836 33.82 -7.62 31.58
C PRO A 836 34.07 -7.44 30.08
N LEU A 837 34.92 -8.27 29.47
CA LEU A 837 35.13 -8.31 28.01
C LEU A 837 34.85 -9.74 27.51
N VAL A 838 33.96 -9.92 26.60
CA VAL A 838 33.66 -11.21 25.97
C VAL A 838 34.80 -11.56 25.01
N THR A 839 35.48 -12.69 25.24
CA THR A 839 36.56 -13.18 24.39
C THR A 839 36.11 -14.24 23.40
N THR A 840 35.09 -15.01 23.75
CA THR A 840 34.46 -16.00 22.86
C THR A 840 32.94 -15.90 22.97
N HIS A 841 32.29 -15.72 21.86
CA HIS A 841 30.83 -15.68 21.77
C HIS A 841 30.27 -17.09 21.56
N PRO A 842 29.02 -17.38 21.99
CA PRO A 842 28.38 -18.63 21.67
C PRO A 842 28.34 -18.90 20.17
N ALA A 843 28.65 -20.11 19.78
CA ALA A 843 28.47 -20.59 18.41
C ALA A 843 27.03 -21.11 18.22
N ASP A 844 26.61 -21.18 16.96
CA ASP A 844 25.35 -21.84 16.61
C ASP A 844 25.45 -23.33 16.97
N ALA A 845 24.36 -23.89 17.52
CA ALA A 845 24.29 -25.30 17.93
C ALA A 845 23.29 -26.04 17.03
N THR A 846 23.77 -27.11 16.37
CA THR A 846 22.93 -27.97 15.52
C THR A 846 22.61 -29.24 16.23
N VAL A 847 21.33 -29.59 16.43
CA VAL A 847 20.89 -30.79 17.15
C VAL A 847 19.76 -31.52 16.40
N GLY A 848 19.71 -32.83 16.60
CA GLY A 848 18.55 -33.66 16.23
C GLY A 848 17.47 -33.57 17.31
N LEU A 849 16.24 -33.24 16.92
CA LEU A 849 15.14 -33.25 17.90
C LEU A 849 14.84 -34.66 18.37
N PRO A 850 14.69 -34.90 19.69
CA PRO A 850 14.60 -33.93 20.80
C PRO A 850 15.93 -33.73 21.59
N GLU A 851 17.08 -33.86 20.98
CA GLU A 851 18.36 -33.70 21.66
C GLU A 851 18.56 -32.32 22.30
N ALA A 852 19.38 -32.25 23.36
CA ALA A 852 19.73 -30.98 24.01
C ALA A 852 20.90 -30.30 23.29
N ALA A 853 20.88 -28.97 23.24
CA ALA A 853 21.94 -28.10 22.69
C ALA A 853 22.78 -27.49 23.81
N SER A 854 24.09 -27.29 23.57
CA SER A 854 24.96 -26.57 24.52
C SER A 854 25.54 -25.32 23.89
N PHE A 855 25.54 -24.23 24.64
CA PHE A 855 26.10 -22.91 24.27
C PHE A 855 27.13 -22.52 25.30
N SER A 856 28.29 -22.01 24.89
CA SER A 856 29.38 -21.62 25.78
C SER A 856 29.85 -20.21 25.48
N VAL A 857 30.30 -19.50 26.50
CA VAL A 857 30.87 -18.14 26.42
C VAL A 857 32.16 -18.07 27.23
N SER A 858 33.14 -17.27 26.75
CA SER A 858 34.30 -16.92 27.53
C SER A 858 34.42 -15.40 27.68
N ALA A 859 34.82 -14.93 28.83
CA ALA A 859 35.06 -13.52 29.10
C ALA A 859 36.24 -13.31 30.06
N THR A 860 36.82 -12.13 30.02
CA THR A 860 37.88 -11.66 30.97
C THR A 860 37.35 -10.54 31.86
N GLY A 861 37.86 -10.44 33.08
CA GLY A 861 37.46 -9.49 34.11
C GLY A 861 37.42 -10.13 35.47
N ASP A 862 37.45 -9.33 36.53
CA ASP A 862 37.44 -9.83 37.91
C ASP A 862 36.02 -10.00 38.41
N GLY A 863 35.73 -11.09 39.14
CA GLY A 863 34.43 -11.32 39.80
C GLY A 863 33.25 -11.46 38.84
N LEU A 864 33.47 -12.10 37.70
CA LEU A 864 32.46 -12.29 36.69
C LEU A 864 31.26 -13.13 37.16
N ARG A 865 30.07 -12.66 36.85
CA ARG A 865 28.80 -13.39 37.02
C ARG A 865 28.15 -13.53 35.63
N TYR A 866 27.52 -14.67 35.40
CA TYR A 866 26.92 -15.03 34.12
C TYR A 866 25.41 -15.22 34.31
N GLN A 867 24.63 -14.82 33.30
CA GLN A 867 23.19 -15.09 33.20
C GLN A 867 22.84 -15.36 31.74
N TRP A 868 22.44 -16.60 31.44
CA TRP A 868 21.98 -16.92 30.09
C TRP A 868 20.57 -16.43 29.85
N GLN A 869 20.34 -16.06 28.61
CA GLN A 869 19.06 -15.62 28.10
C GLN A 869 18.67 -16.45 26.87
N LYS A 870 17.39 -16.79 26.76
CA LYS A 870 16.77 -17.35 25.55
C LYS A 870 15.86 -16.26 24.97
N ASN A 871 16.07 -15.87 23.73
CA ASN A 871 15.27 -14.85 23.06
C ASN A 871 15.15 -13.56 23.91
N ARG A 872 16.27 -13.14 24.53
CA ARG A 872 16.41 -11.96 25.41
C ARG A 872 15.76 -12.08 26.81
N ALA A 873 15.11 -13.18 27.11
CA ALA A 873 14.55 -13.45 28.44
C ALA A 873 15.52 -14.29 29.27
N ASP A 874 15.73 -13.93 30.55
CA ASP A 874 16.59 -14.67 31.46
C ASP A 874 16.12 -16.11 31.64
N ILE A 875 17.05 -17.06 31.58
CA ILE A 875 16.80 -18.46 31.86
C ILE A 875 17.10 -18.68 33.37
N PRO A 876 16.08 -18.98 34.20
CA PRO A 876 16.27 -19.12 35.63
C PRO A 876 17.37 -20.17 35.97
N GLY A 877 18.33 -19.76 36.79
CA GLY A 877 19.40 -20.61 37.26
C GLY A 877 20.54 -20.90 36.25
N ALA A 878 20.48 -20.34 35.05
CA ALA A 878 21.51 -20.51 34.03
C ALA A 878 22.65 -19.49 34.21
N THR A 879 23.53 -19.74 35.19
CA THR A 879 24.57 -18.81 35.66
C THR A 879 26.00 -19.27 35.45
N HIS A 880 26.21 -20.31 34.65
CA HIS A 880 27.53 -20.84 34.31
C HIS A 880 28.04 -20.30 32.96
N THR A 881 29.32 -20.53 32.65
CA THR A 881 29.90 -20.18 31.34
C THR A 881 29.34 -21.02 30.20
N THR A 882 28.69 -22.13 30.49
CA THR A 882 28.00 -23.00 29.54
C THR A 882 26.56 -23.19 29.96
N TYR A 883 25.65 -23.15 29.01
CA TYR A 883 24.23 -23.50 29.19
C TYR A 883 23.87 -24.65 28.26
N THR A 884 23.20 -25.66 28.80
CA THR A 884 22.63 -26.76 28.04
C THR A 884 21.11 -26.68 28.11
N THR A 885 20.45 -26.71 26.98
CA THR A 885 18.97 -26.67 26.91
C THR A 885 18.36 -27.94 27.47
N PRO A 886 17.11 -27.94 27.92
CA PRO A 886 16.30 -29.16 27.99
C PRO A 886 16.19 -29.87 26.61
N ALA A 887 15.54 -31.00 26.54
CA ALA A 887 15.18 -31.66 25.29
C ALA A 887 14.48 -30.65 24.37
N THR A 888 15.02 -30.47 23.17
CA THR A 888 14.57 -29.43 22.26
C THR A 888 13.34 -29.87 21.46
N THR A 889 12.53 -28.90 21.06
CA THR A 889 11.30 -29.06 20.27
C THR A 889 11.35 -28.21 19.00
N LEU A 890 10.42 -28.39 18.08
CA LEU A 890 10.29 -27.52 16.89
C LEU A 890 10.16 -26.03 17.26
N TRP A 891 9.59 -25.73 18.42
CA TRP A 891 9.41 -24.35 18.92
C TRP A 891 10.71 -23.69 19.39
N ASP A 892 11.73 -24.49 19.66
CA ASP A 892 13.04 -24.01 20.09
C ASP A 892 13.95 -23.67 18.91
N ILE A 893 13.69 -24.21 17.73
CA ILE A 893 14.48 -23.96 16.51
C ILE A 893 14.42 -22.48 16.13
N GLY A 894 15.60 -21.91 15.83
CA GLY A 894 15.79 -20.48 15.57
C GLY A 894 15.90 -19.63 16.83
N SER A 895 15.73 -20.20 18.03
CA SER A 895 15.94 -19.45 19.27
C SER A 895 17.36 -18.98 19.44
N GLU A 896 17.51 -17.76 19.92
CA GLU A 896 18.78 -17.11 20.24
C GLU A 896 19.17 -17.37 21.69
N TYR A 897 20.40 -17.84 21.91
CA TYR A 897 20.96 -18.04 23.25
C TYR A 897 22.19 -17.16 23.43
N ARG A 898 22.13 -16.24 24.40
CA ARG A 898 23.22 -15.30 24.73
C ARG A 898 23.47 -15.30 26.25
N CYS A 899 24.64 -14.78 26.63
CA CYS A 899 24.98 -14.63 28.03
C CYS A 899 25.20 -13.16 28.39
N VAL A 900 24.59 -12.72 29.48
CA VAL A 900 24.86 -11.43 30.14
C VAL A 900 25.94 -11.69 31.16
N ILE A 901 27.07 -10.97 31.07
CA ILE A 901 28.23 -11.10 31.96
C ILE A 901 28.38 -9.79 32.73
N THR A 902 28.41 -9.88 34.05
CA THR A 902 28.46 -8.70 34.94
C THR A 902 29.57 -8.83 35.94
N ASN A 903 30.12 -7.69 36.37
CA ASN A 903 30.97 -7.58 37.54
C ASN A 903 30.74 -6.22 38.24
N ALA A 904 31.55 -5.87 39.22
CA ALA A 904 31.44 -4.59 39.94
C ALA A 904 31.63 -3.34 39.04
N SER A 905 32.35 -3.50 37.92
CA SER A 905 32.68 -2.40 36.99
C SER A 905 31.71 -2.24 35.81
N GLY A 906 30.80 -3.20 35.59
CA GLY A 906 29.84 -3.09 34.53
C GLY A 906 29.23 -4.41 34.06
N SER A 907 28.54 -4.35 32.93
CA SER A 907 27.88 -5.49 32.29
C SER A 907 28.13 -5.47 30.78
N ILE A 908 28.31 -6.65 30.22
CA ILE A 908 28.43 -6.88 28.78
C ILE A 908 27.55 -8.08 28.37
N ARG A 909 27.13 -8.11 27.11
CA ARG A 909 26.40 -9.24 26.53
C ARG A 909 27.18 -9.91 25.42
N SER A 910 27.09 -11.21 25.34
CA SER A 910 27.63 -11.94 24.19
C SER A 910 26.73 -11.72 22.95
N ARG A 911 27.29 -11.93 21.74
CA ARG A 911 26.45 -12.22 20.57
C ARG A 911 25.67 -13.52 20.84
N PRO A 912 24.48 -13.68 20.26
CA PRO A 912 23.76 -14.95 20.40
C PRO A 912 24.35 -16.07 19.54
N GLY A 913 24.26 -17.31 20.01
CA GLY A 913 24.28 -18.50 19.19
C GLY A 913 22.85 -18.95 18.90
N ILE A 914 22.60 -19.47 17.70
CA ILE A 914 21.27 -19.87 17.22
C ILE A 914 21.14 -21.39 17.31
N LEU A 915 19.97 -21.86 17.75
CA LEU A 915 19.63 -23.30 17.74
C LEU A 915 19.15 -23.70 16.34
N ILE A 916 19.84 -24.65 15.71
CA ILE A 916 19.59 -25.17 14.37
C ILE A 916 19.18 -26.65 14.45
N SER A 917 18.19 -27.07 13.65
CA SER A 917 17.80 -28.47 13.57
C SER A 917 18.74 -29.29 12.64
N ALA A 918 19.21 -30.41 13.13
CA ALA A 918 20.03 -31.40 12.38
C ALA A 918 19.20 -32.46 11.62
N MET A 919 17.88 -32.37 11.61
CA MET A 919 17.07 -33.35 10.92
C MET A 919 17.46 -33.49 9.45
N LYS A 920 17.85 -34.64 9.02
CA LYS A 920 18.17 -34.98 7.62
C LYS A 920 16.90 -34.81 6.76
N ALA A 921 17.12 -34.33 5.55
CA ALA A 921 16.09 -34.09 4.53
C ALA A 921 15.33 -35.35 4.18
#